data_f9893bde6d02e84bb46766cc5a0685ad
#
_entry.id   f9893bde6d02e84bb46766cc5a0685ad
#
_cell.length_a   1.000
_cell.length_b   1.000
_cell.length_c   1.000
_cell.angle_alpha   90.00
_cell.angle_beta   90.00
_cell.angle_gamma   90.00
#
_symmetry.space_group_name_H-M   'P 1'
#
loop_
_entity.id
_entity.type
_entity.pdbx_description
1 polymer ?
#
loop_
_entity_poly.entity_id
_entity_poly.type
_entity_poly.pdbx_seq_one_letter_code
_entity_poly.pdbx_strand_id
1 'polypeptide(L)'
;MTIIRKETNEAQEEVRRIIKAALVGTLIDERINSEAPELYDNSKVVLERRYLGKDREGNVLEDFEDMFTRVAENLAEAESKYDDSAETKQRAVAKFRAVMRKLDFLPNSPTLMNAGRDLQQLSACFVLPVEDSLDAIFDRVRHTAIIHKSGGGTGFSFSRLRPEGDTVGSTGGVASGPVSFINAFDAATDVVKQGGTRRGANMGILEVTHPDVMKFITSKEDGTHLNNFNISVAITEEFMEKVSANADYDLINPHDGSFAGTLNAKEVFDTMTELAWKTGDPGIVFLDRINRDNPNPQLGKIESTNPCGEQPLLPYESCNLGSINLAHMVHFNDDVVEIDWGRLSETVKSSVHLLDNVIDMNNYPIEAIAEMSRTTRRIGVGIMGFADLLVQLGIKYDSYEAVDLAENIMERIQEETYTASGELAEIRGTFPAWEESIYNQEGNRRKMRNSAPVTIAPTGTISIIAGTSSGIEPLFALSYVRNIMDNTKLVEANPYFEAVAKSEGFYSQELMEELAEKGTLHDMDVPEWVKEVFRTAHDISPEWHVRMQAAFQRFTDNSVSKTINFPSDATVADVKEAYTLAYETGCKGITVYRDGSKSGQTLNTGGSLTETGVESNERTAAERPRVLNGTTHLVRTGHGNMYVTINCDEDGNPFEVFGALGKAGGSDSAQLEAISRLVSLALRSGIGADEIVEQLKGISDDSPAWDEGELVKSTPDAVAIALRNYVDGAREEENESWSLANIIGLGGKPCPECDGTLIMEEGCDKCMSCGYSKCD
;
A
#
# COMPACT_ATOMS: atom_id res chain seq x y z
N MET A 1 46.77 7.59 -1.03
CA MET A 1 45.67 6.78 -1.62
C MET A 1 45.85 5.27 -1.48
N THR A 2 47.03 4.69 -1.78
CA THR A 2 47.23 3.22 -1.75
C THR A 2 47.25 2.64 -0.32
N ILE A 3 47.70 3.37 0.69
CA ILE A 3 47.72 2.93 2.10
C ILE A 3 46.33 2.96 2.70
N ILE A 4 45.55 4.02 2.44
CA ILE A 4 44.18 4.16 2.94
C ILE A 4 43.26 3.09 2.32
N ARG A 5 43.43 2.70 1.05
CA ARG A 5 42.71 1.59 0.43
C ARG A 5 43.03 0.23 1.00
N LYS A 6 44.28 0.04 1.49
CA LYS A 6 44.70 -1.21 2.12
C LYS A 6 44.15 -1.38 3.53
N GLU A 7 44.14 -0.31 4.32
CA GLU A 7 43.57 -0.30 5.68
C GLU A 7 42.07 -0.44 5.69
N THR A 8 41.35 0.17 4.72
CA THR A 8 39.88 -0.02 4.54
C THR A 8 39.53 -1.46 4.12
N ASN A 9 40.34 -2.12 3.30
CA ASN A 9 40.09 -3.51 2.92
C ASN A 9 40.30 -4.49 4.11
N GLU A 10 41.33 -4.29 4.93
CA GLU A 10 41.59 -5.15 6.10
C GLU A 10 40.48 -5.02 7.16
N ALA A 11 39.96 -3.83 7.40
CA ALA A 11 38.87 -3.62 8.33
C ALA A 11 37.52 -4.25 7.83
N GLN A 12 37.23 -4.15 6.55
CA GLN A 12 36.07 -4.81 5.96
C GLN A 12 36.17 -6.34 5.96
N GLU A 13 37.34 -6.88 5.70
CA GLU A 13 37.58 -8.33 5.79
C GLU A 13 37.37 -8.84 7.22
N GLU A 14 37.80 -8.07 8.23
CA GLU A 14 37.56 -8.42 9.64
C GLU A 14 36.07 -8.40 9.99
N VAL A 15 35.32 -7.38 9.57
CA VAL A 15 33.85 -7.33 9.74
C VAL A 15 33.18 -8.56 9.10
N ARG A 16 33.56 -8.94 7.89
CA ARG A 16 33.03 -10.13 7.21
C ARG A 16 33.34 -11.41 7.99
N ARG A 17 34.53 -11.54 8.60
CA ARG A 17 34.88 -12.70 9.46
C ARG A 17 34.03 -12.76 10.72
N ILE A 18 33.79 -11.61 11.37
CA ILE A 18 32.97 -11.53 12.57
C ILE A 18 31.52 -11.95 12.24
N ILE A 19 30.94 -11.37 11.20
CA ILE A 19 29.60 -11.70 10.78
C ILE A 19 29.47 -13.20 10.45
N LYS A 20 30.42 -13.73 9.67
CA LYS A 20 30.45 -15.16 9.35
C LYS A 20 30.51 -16.03 10.62
N ALA A 21 31.41 -15.71 11.55
CA ALA A 21 31.54 -16.47 12.78
C ALA A 21 30.27 -16.47 13.63
N ALA A 22 29.50 -15.36 13.61
CA ALA A 22 28.22 -15.24 14.28
C ALA A 22 27.12 -16.07 13.64
N LEU A 23 27.17 -16.27 12.32
CA LEU A 23 26.09 -16.92 11.55
C LEU A 23 26.30 -18.42 11.36
N VAL A 24 27.56 -18.90 11.35
CA VAL A 24 27.92 -20.33 11.23
C VAL A 24 27.43 -21.11 12.46
N GLY A 25 26.83 -22.27 12.24
CA GLY A 25 26.26 -23.12 13.31
C GLY A 25 24.86 -22.67 13.79
N THR A 26 24.32 -21.60 13.23
CA THR A 26 22.97 -21.11 13.53
C THR A 26 22.20 -20.88 12.24
N LEU A 27 22.06 -19.60 11.79
CA LEU A 27 21.26 -19.23 10.62
C LEU A 27 21.70 -19.90 9.31
N ILE A 28 23.01 -20.17 9.14
CA ILE A 28 23.53 -20.77 7.91
C ILE A 28 23.10 -22.22 7.80
N ASP A 29 23.36 -23.01 8.84
CA ASP A 29 23.10 -24.45 8.79
C ASP A 29 21.61 -24.78 8.93
N GLU A 30 20.89 -24.02 9.76
CA GLU A 30 19.48 -24.24 10.01
C GLU A 30 18.57 -23.72 8.89
N ARG A 31 19.00 -22.72 8.12
CA ARG A 31 18.17 -22.05 7.13
C ARG A 31 18.74 -22.08 5.71
N ILE A 32 19.95 -21.58 5.49
CA ILE A 32 20.49 -21.41 4.16
C ILE A 32 20.87 -22.76 3.54
N ASN A 33 21.46 -23.67 4.33
CA ASN A 33 21.86 -25.01 3.91
C ASN A 33 20.77 -26.07 4.10
N SER A 34 19.67 -25.72 4.77
CA SER A 34 18.59 -26.67 5.05
C SER A 34 17.76 -26.96 3.80
N GLU A 35 17.44 -28.23 3.57
CA GLU A 35 16.47 -28.65 2.55
C GLU A 35 15.03 -28.29 2.92
N ALA A 36 14.77 -27.99 4.20
CA ALA A 36 13.47 -27.60 4.76
C ALA A 36 13.68 -26.72 5.98
N PRO A 37 14.00 -25.42 5.77
CA PRO A 37 14.20 -24.50 6.87
C PRO A 37 12.94 -24.38 7.72
N GLU A 38 13.11 -24.29 9.04
CA GLU A 38 11.99 -24.03 9.94
C GLU A 38 11.46 -22.60 9.71
N LEU A 39 10.15 -22.47 9.67
CA LEU A 39 9.50 -21.17 9.52
C LEU A 39 9.52 -20.40 10.83
N TYR A 40 9.72 -19.08 10.73
CA TYR A 40 9.52 -18.18 11.87
C TYR A 40 8.06 -18.15 12.30
N ASP A 41 7.79 -17.82 13.55
CA ASP A 41 6.42 -17.79 14.07
C ASP A 41 5.54 -16.79 13.32
N ASN A 42 6.09 -15.64 12.91
CA ASN A 42 5.40 -14.69 12.05
C ASN A 42 5.01 -15.28 10.69
N SER A 43 5.90 -16.08 10.09
CA SER A 43 5.62 -16.79 8.85
C SER A 43 4.47 -17.76 9.00
N LYS A 44 4.46 -18.55 10.10
CA LYS A 44 3.39 -19.50 10.44
C LYS A 44 2.04 -18.78 10.59
N VAL A 45 2.01 -17.68 11.36
CA VAL A 45 0.79 -16.87 11.58
C VAL A 45 0.24 -16.30 10.26
N VAL A 46 1.12 -15.78 9.40
CA VAL A 46 0.71 -15.23 8.09
C VAL A 46 0.16 -16.33 7.19
N LEU A 47 0.81 -17.49 7.15
CA LEU A 47 0.35 -18.64 6.38
C LEU A 47 -1.02 -19.14 6.86
N GLU A 48 -1.20 -19.37 8.14
CA GLU A 48 -2.47 -19.83 8.73
C GLU A 48 -3.61 -18.85 8.50
N ARG A 49 -3.35 -17.55 8.63
CA ARG A 49 -4.40 -16.54 8.46
C ARG A 49 -4.84 -16.37 7.02
N ARG A 50 -3.92 -16.42 6.04
CA ARG A 50 -4.17 -15.93 4.67
C ARG A 50 -3.98 -16.95 3.56
N TYR A 51 -3.14 -18.00 3.74
CA TYR A 51 -2.71 -18.87 2.64
C TYR A 51 -3.21 -20.31 2.74
N LEU A 52 -3.22 -20.85 3.94
CA LEU A 52 -3.60 -22.25 4.13
C LEU A 52 -5.10 -22.46 3.89
N GLY A 53 -5.45 -23.62 3.33
CA GLY A 53 -6.82 -24.03 3.08
C GLY A 53 -7.61 -24.15 4.36
N LYS A 54 -8.86 -23.67 4.36
CA LYS A 54 -9.76 -23.71 5.50
C LYS A 54 -11.10 -24.31 5.10
N ASP A 55 -11.75 -25.01 6.03
CA ASP A 55 -13.13 -25.42 5.90
C ASP A 55 -14.11 -24.23 6.09
N ARG A 56 -15.42 -24.51 6.02
CA ARG A 56 -16.46 -23.48 6.20
C ARG A 56 -16.53 -22.94 7.62
N GLU A 57 -16.03 -23.70 8.58
CA GLU A 57 -15.94 -23.37 10.00
C GLU A 57 -14.67 -22.58 10.34
N GLY A 58 -13.74 -22.43 9.38
CA GLY A 58 -12.48 -21.68 9.53
C GLY A 58 -11.30 -22.52 10.01
N ASN A 59 -11.46 -23.85 10.16
CA ASN A 59 -10.36 -24.74 10.56
C ASN A 59 -9.37 -24.92 9.41
N VAL A 60 -8.08 -24.92 9.72
CA VAL A 60 -7.01 -25.13 8.74
C VAL A 60 -7.00 -26.59 8.29
N LEU A 61 -6.97 -26.82 6.97
CA LEU A 61 -7.03 -28.13 6.33
C LEU A 61 -5.69 -28.64 5.79
N GLU A 62 -4.70 -27.77 5.65
CA GLU A 62 -3.38 -28.09 5.09
C GLU A 62 -2.29 -27.39 5.90
N ASP A 63 -1.09 -27.95 5.97
CA ASP A 63 0.09 -27.27 6.45
C ASP A 63 0.85 -26.58 5.30
N PHE A 64 1.99 -25.94 5.58
CA PHE A 64 2.79 -25.25 4.56
C PHE A 64 3.46 -26.20 3.57
N GLU A 65 3.80 -27.43 3.99
CA GLU A 65 4.35 -28.47 3.11
C GLU A 65 3.29 -28.96 2.12
N ASP A 66 2.06 -29.14 2.61
CA ASP A 66 0.89 -29.48 1.78
C ASP A 66 0.61 -28.37 0.77
N MET A 67 0.67 -27.09 1.20
CA MET A 67 0.49 -25.94 0.33
C MET A 67 1.54 -25.93 -0.80
N PHE A 68 2.82 -26.07 -0.48
CA PHE A 68 3.87 -26.10 -1.51
C PHE A 68 3.72 -27.29 -2.45
N THR A 69 3.32 -28.43 -1.94
CA THR A 69 3.05 -29.63 -2.74
C THR A 69 1.87 -29.41 -3.67
N ARG A 70 0.75 -28.88 -3.18
CA ARG A 70 -0.45 -28.55 -3.97
C ARG A 70 -0.12 -27.58 -5.10
N VAL A 71 0.64 -26.51 -4.80
CA VAL A 71 1.06 -25.51 -5.80
C VAL A 71 1.95 -26.17 -6.87
N ALA A 72 2.96 -26.94 -6.47
CA ALA A 72 3.87 -27.59 -7.39
C ALA A 72 3.16 -28.61 -8.30
N GLU A 73 2.29 -29.43 -7.74
CA GLU A 73 1.50 -30.43 -8.49
C GLU A 73 0.56 -29.74 -9.49
N ASN A 74 -0.17 -28.70 -9.05
CA ASN A 74 -1.08 -27.96 -9.93
C ASN A 74 -0.33 -27.32 -11.10
N LEU A 75 0.77 -26.62 -10.83
CA LEU A 75 1.53 -25.95 -11.90
C LEU A 75 2.22 -26.93 -12.85
N ALA A 76 2.62 -28.11 -12.37
CA ALA A 76 3.23 -29.14 -13.22
C ALA A 76 2.22 -29.79 -14.19
N GLU A 77 0.91 -29.64 -13.99
CA GLU A 77 -0.09 -30.09 -14.99
C GLU A 77 0.07 -29.39 -16.34
N ALA A 78 0.63 -28.16 -16.36
CA ALA A 78 0.92 -27.45 -17.61
C ALA A 78 1.86 -28.21 -18.54
N GLU A 79 2.72 -29.10 -18.00
CA GLU A 79 3.65 -29.91 -18.81
C GLU A 79 2.92 -30.75 -19.84
N SER A 80 1.71 -31.26 -19.50
CA SER A 80 0.90 -32.07 -20.41
C SER A 80 0.53 -31.40 -21.72
N LYS A 81 0.66 -30.09 -21.83
CA LYS A 81 0.46 -29.33 -23.07
C LYS A 81 1.63 -29.49 -24.06
N TYR A 82 2.81 -29.86 -23.55
CA TYR A 82 4.06 -29.90 -24.32
C TYR A 82 4.68 -31.31 -24.38
N ASP A 83 4.67 -32.01 -23.25
CA ASP A 83 5.12 -33.39 -23.11
C ASP A 83 4.25 -34.09 -22.05
N ASP A 84 3.37 -34.99 -22.52
CA ASP A 84 2.41 -35.70 -21.64
C ASP A 84 3.05 -36.88 -20.87
N SER A 85 4.40 -36.96 -20.82
CA SER A 85 5.08 -37.99 -20.05
C SER A 85 4.97 -37.74 -18.53
N ALA A 86 4.66 -38.81 -17.79
CA ALA A 86 4.60 -38.76 -16.33
C ALA A 86 5.97 -38.36 -15.72
N GLU A 87 7.08 -38.69 -16.39
CA GLU A 87 8.41 -38.34 -15.91
C GLU A 87 8.69 -36.84 -15.97
N THR A 88 8.27 -36.16 -17.05
CA THR A 88 8.44 -34.70 -17.19
C THR A 88 7.61 -33.97 -16.14
N LYS A 89 6.37 -34.40 -15.91
CA LYS A 89 5.52 -33.87 -14.88
C LYS A 89 6.11 -34.07 -13.47
N GLN A 90 6.58 -35.27 -13.14
CA GLN A 90 7.19 -35.54 -11.84
C GLN A 90 8.46 -34.71 -11.61
N ARG A 91 9.29 -34.52 -12.65
CA ARG A 91 10.46 -33.63 -12.57
C ARG A 91 10.08 -32.19 -12.30
N ALA A 92 9.02 -31.68 -12.95
CA ALA A 92 8.50 -30.33 -12.71
C ALA A 92 7.98 -30.17 -11.26
N VAL A 93 7.18 -31.15 -10.76
CA VAL A 93 6.72 -31.14 -9.35
C VAL A 93 7.91 -31.09 -8.40
N ALA A 94 8.89 -31.98 -8.57
CA ALA A 94 10.06 -32.03 -7.69
C ALA A 94 10.85 -30.70 -7.71
N LYS A 95 11.05 -30.13 -8.90
CA LYS A 95 11.76 -28.87 -9.11
C LYS A 95 11.02 -27.68 -8.45
N PHE A 96 9.73 -27.53 -8.70
CA PHE A 96 8.94 -26.42 -8.17
C PHE A 96 8.78 -26.51 -6.66
N ARG A 97 8.52 -27.71 -6.15
CA ARG A 97 8.43 -27.94 -4.70
C ARG A 97 9.76 -27.62 -4.01
N ALA A 98 10.88 -28.04 -4.59
CA ALA A 98 12.19 -27.84 -3.98
C ALA A 98 12.54 -26.36 -3.77
N VAL A 99 12.34 -25.50 -4.77
CA VAL A 99 12.68 -24.07 -4.65
C VAL A 99 11.76 -23.34 -3.67
N MET A 100 10.48 -23.72 -3.59
CA MET A 100 9.55 -23.14 -2.62
C MET A 100 9.83 -23.65 -1.19
N ARG A 101 10.09 -24.94 -1.01
CA ARG A 101 10.35 -25.55 0.29
C ARG A 101 11.63 -25.04 0.93
N LYS A 102 12.68 -24.81 0.11
CA LYS A 102 13.93 -24.20 0.56
C LYS A 102 13.80 -22.69 0.83
N LEU A 103 12.67 -22.09 0.50
CA LEU A 103 12.45 -20.64 0.54
C LEU A 103 13.44 -19.86 -0.35
N ASP A 104 13.98 -20.52 -1.39
CA ASP A 104 14.87 -19.90 -2.36
C ASP A 104 14.11 -19.02 -3.35
N PHE A 105 12.85 -19.40 -3.62
CA PHE A 105 11.93 -18.67 -4.49
C PHE A 105 10.49 -18.88 -4.03
N LEU A 106 9.74 -17.79 -3.97
CA LEU A 106 8.30 -17.85 -3.75
C LEU A 106 7.56 -17.09 -4.86
N PRO A 107 6.52 -17.73 -5.48
CA PRO A 107 5.61 -17.04 -6.37
C PRO A 107 4.72 -16.07 -5.58
N ASN A 108 4.01 -15.20 -6.31
CA ASN A 108 3.10 -14.23 -5.73
C ASN A 108 1.99 -14.87 -4.88
N SER A 109 1.41 -14.06 -3.99
CA SER A 109 0.34 -14.51 -3.09
C SER A 109 -0.85 -15.19 -3.80
N PRO A 110 -1.41 -14.67 -4.90
CA PRO A 110 -2.49 -15.37 -5.61
C PRO A 110 -2.11 -16.77 -6.08
N THR A 111 -0.88 -17.00 -6.53
CA THR A 111 -0.41 -18.35 -6.91
C THR A 111 -0.38 -19.27 -5.69
N LEU A 112 0.24 -18.87 -4.57
CA LEU A 112 0.30 -19.68 -3.35
C LEU A 112 -1.11 -19.98 -2.80
N MET A 113 -2.01 -19.00 -2.85
CA MET A 113 -3.36 -19.11 -2.30
C MET A 113 -4.28 -19.98 -3.17
N ASN A 114 -4.25 -19.81 -4.49
CA ASN A 114 -5.31 -20.28 -5.38
C ASN A 114 -4.92 -21.46 -6.29
N ALA A 115 -3.62 -21.77 -6.48
CA ALA A 115 -3.21 -22.89 -7.31
C ALA A 115 -3.75 -24.21 -6.74
N GLY A 116 -4.44 -25.00 -7.58
CA GLY A 116 -5.10 -26.25 -7.17
C GLY A 116 -6.38 -26.07 -6.39
N ARG A 117 -6.98 -24.88 -6.37
CA ARG A 117 -8.30 -24.60 -5.77
C ARG A 117 -9.30 -24.12 -6.82
N ASP A 118 -10.58 -24.10 -6.47
CA ASP A 118 -11.69 -23.77 -7.40
C ASP A 118 -11.52 -22.42 -8.09
N LEU A 119 -10.98 -21.42 -7.40
CA LEU A 119 -10.78 -20.08 -7.97
C LEU A 119 -9.72 -20.07 -9.07
N GLN A 120 -8.59 -20.73 -8.86
CA GLN A 120 -7.48 -20.90 -9.81
C GLN A 120 -7.05 -19.60 -10.53
N GLN A 121 -7.29 -18.43 -9.94
CA GLN A 121 -6.78 -17.15 -10.43
C GLN A 121 -5.41 -16.90 -9.78
N LEU A 122 -4.34 -16.86 -10.58
CA LEU A 122 -2.95 -16.93 -10.12
C LEU A 122 -2.16 -15.63 -10.34
N SER A 123 -2.69 -14.69 -11.15
CA SER A 123 -2.03 -13.41 -11.44
C SER A 123 -2.24 -12.38 -10.33
N ALA A 124 -1.24 -11.52 -10.10
CA ALA A 124 -1.30 -10.48 -9.08
C ALA A 124 -1.67 -9.11 -9.63
N CYS A 125 -1.25 -8.80 -10.87
CA CYS A 125 -1.27 -7.47 -11.46
C CYS A 125 -2.07 -7.45 -12.75
N PHE A 126 -2.91 -6.41 -12.92
CA PHE A 126 -3.79 -6.24 -14.07
C PHE A 126 -3.85 -4.77 -14.48
N VAL A 127 -3.89 -4.48 -15.79
CA VAL A 127 -4.18 -3.15 -16.31
C VAL A 127 -5.40 -3.22 -17.22
N LEU A 128 -6.36 -2.34 -16.98
CA LEU A 128 -7.59 -2.23 -17.74
C LEU A 128 -7.67 -0.85 -18.42
N PRO A 129 -7.99 -0.80 -19.73
CA PRO A 129 -8.19 0.48 -20.42
C PRO A 129 -9.51 1.12 -19.99
N VAL A 130 -9.54 2.43 -19.85
CA VAL A 130 -10.77 3.21 -19.59
C VAL A 130 -11.09 4.05 -20.82
N GLU A 131 -12.05 3.60 -21.63
CA GLU A 131 -12.50 4.31 -22.83
C GLU A 131 -13.54 5.39 -22.49
N ASP A 132 -13.60 6.45 -23.31
CA ASP A 132 -14.43 7.64 -23.09
C ASP A 132 -15.91 7.39 -23.41
N SER A 133 -16.53 6.43 -22.72
CA SER A 133 -17.97 6.18 -22.75
C SER A 133 -18.47 5.62 -21.42
N LEU A 134 -19.71 5.96 -21.02
CA LEU A 134 -20.29 5.47 -19.77
C LEU A 134 -20.34 3.95 -19.71
N ASP A 135 -20.74 3.29 -20.80
CA ASP A 135 -20.80 1.83 -20.85
C ASP A 135 -19.42 1.21 -20.58
N ALA A 136 -18.37 1.73 -21.24
CA ALA A 136 -17.01 1.25 -21.03
C ALA A 136 -16.50 1.52 -19.61
N ILE A 137 -16.74 2.71 -19.06
CA ILE A 137 -16.33 3.09 -17.71
C ILE A 137 -16.95 2.15 -16.67
N PHE A 138 -18.27 1.97 -16.67
CA PHE A 138 -18.95 1.11 -15.70
C PHE A 138 -18.70 -0.38 -15.93
N ASP A 139 -18.44 -0.81 -17.16
CA ASP A 139 -17.95 -2.15 -17.42
C ASP A 139 -16.55 -2.39 -16.79
N ARG A 140 -15.69 -1.36 -16.76
CA ARG A 140 -14.39 -1.45 -16.05
C ARG A 140 -14.57 -1.49 -14.54
N VAL A 141 -15.51 -0.74 -13.97
CA VAL A 141 -15.87 -0.86 -12.54
C VAL A 141 -16.31 -2.31 -12.22
N ARG A 142 -17.16 -2.90 -13.04
CA ARG A 142 -17.55 -4.31 -12.91
C ARG A 142 -16.36 -5.27 -13.01
N HIS A 143 -15.47 -5.09 -13.98
CA HIS A 143 -14.27 -5.90 -14.14
C HIS A 143 -13.32 -5.77 -12.96
N THR A 144 -13.15 -4.57 -12.43
CA THR A 144 -12.36 -4.29 -11.22
C THR A 144 -12.88 -5.10 -10.04
N ALA A 145 -14.18 -5.08 -9.79
CA ALA A 145 -14.80 -5.87 -8.71
C ALA A 145 -14.54 -7.37 -8.85
N ILE A 146 -14.60 -7.92 -10.07
CA ILE A 146 -14.33 -9.34 -10.35
C ILE A 146 -12.85 -9.68 -10.09
N ILE A 147 -11.91 -8.83 -10.52
CA ILE A 147 -10.48 -9.01 -10.29
C ILE A 147 -10.15 -8.91 -8.81
N HIS A 148 -10.66 -7.89 -8.11
CA HIS A 148 -10.44 -7.71 -6.67
C HIS A 148 -10.97 -8.89 -5.86
N LYS A 149 -12.15 -9.44 -6.22
CA LYS A 149 -12.68 -10.67 -5.60
C LYS A 149 -11.67 -11.82 -5.66
N SER A 150 -10.82 -11.88 -6.67
CA SER A 150 -9.82 -12.93 -6.87
C SER A 150 -8.43 -12.62 -6.33
N GLY A 151 -8.21 -11.46 -5.69
CA GLY A 151 -6.94 -11.08 -5.07
C GLY A 151 -6.00 -10.27 -5.94
N GLY A 152 -6.43 -9.90 -7.17
CA GLY A 152 -5.64 -9.08 -8.08
C GLY A 152 -5.67 -7.58 -7.73
N GLY A 153 -4.58 -6.86 -8.02
CA GLY A 153 -4.52 -5.40 -8.03
C GLY A 153 -4.69 -4.84 -9.43
N THR A 154 -5.38 -3.72 -9.58
CA THR A 154 -5.72 -3.14 -10.88
C THR A 154 -5.07 -1.77 -11.10
N GLY A 155 -4.73 -1.48 -12.34
CA GLY A 155 -4.25 -0.17 -12.78
C GLY A 155 -5.04 0.36 -13.97
N PHE A 156 -5.18 1.68 -14.02
CA PHE A 156 -5.94 2.39 -15.03
C PHE A 156 -5.20 3.62 -15.51
N SER A 157 -5.27 3.89 -16.81
CA SER A 157 -5.06 5.24 -17.33
C SER A 157 -6.42 5.89 -17.57
N PHE A 158 -6.61 7.07 -17.00
CA PHE A 158 -7.79 7.90 -17.22
C PHE A 158 -7.55 8.97 -18.29
N SER A 159 -6.39 8.93 -18.96
CA SER A 159 -5.94 9.95 -19.91
C SER A 159 -6.76 9.99 -21.21
N ARG A 160 -7.53 8.94 -21.50
CA ARG A 160 -8.42 8.90 -22.68
C ARG A 160 -9.76 9.59 -22.44
N LEU A 161 -10.14 9.84 -21.17
CA LEU A 161 -11.39 10.48 -20.83
C LEU A 161 -11.36 11.96 -21.19
N ARG A 162 -12.43 12.47 -21.77
CA ARG A 162 -12.58 13.91 -22.01
C ARG A 162 -12.56 14.70 -20.70
N PRO A 163 -12.07 15.95 -20.72
CA PRO A 163 -12.01 16.78 -19.53
C PRO A 163 -13.40 17.19 -19.02
N GLU A 164 -13.42 17.60 -17.76
CA GLU A 164 -14.62 18.21 -17.16
C GLU A 164 -15.10 19.43 -17.95
N GLY A 165 -16.40 19.52 -18.13
CA GLY A 165 -17.01 20.63 -18.86
C GLY A 165 -17.04 20.46 -20.39
N ASP A 166 -16.41 19.42 -20.95
CA ASP A 166 -16.48 19.12 -22.38
C ASP A 166 -17.90 18.66 -22.78
N THR A 167 -18.27 18.86 -24.04
CA THR A 167 -19.62 18.60 -24.53
C THR A 167 -19.86 17.11 -24.75
N VAL A 168 -20.94 16.57 -24.20
CA VAL A 168 -21.42 15.22 -24.47
C VAL A 168 -22.40 15.25 -25.64
N GLY A 169 -21.93 14.86 -26.83
CA GLY A 169 -22.72 14.96 -28.08
C GLY A 169 -24.05 14.21 -28.07
N SER A 170 -24.18 13.11 -27.32
CA SER A 170 -25.42 12.31 -27.26
C SER A 170 -26.54 12.94 -26.42
N THR A 171 -26.19 13.75 -25.42
CA THR A 171 -27.16 14.33 -24.46
C THR A 171 -27.21 15.85 -24.48
N GLY A 172 -26.24 16.51 -25.13
CA GLY A 172 -26.07 17.96 -25.06
C GLY A 172 -25.67 18.47 -23.68
N GLY A 173 -25.29 17.58 -22.77
CA GLY A 173 -24.78 17.90 -21.42
C GLY A 173 -23.27 18.11 -21.38
N VAL A 174 -22.72 18.27 -20.18
CA VAL A 174 -21.28 18.43 -19.94
C VAL A 174 -20.66 17.19 -19.29
N ALA A 175 -19.40 16.91 -19.61
CA ALA A 175 -18.65 15.81 -19.04
C ALA A 175 -18.24 16.08 -17.59
N SER A 176 -18.19 15.03 -16.78
CA SER A 176 -17.78 15.09 -15.37
C SER A 176 -16.26 15.03 -15.16
N GLY A 177 -15.51 14.67 -16.20
CA GLY A 177 -14.04 14.54 -16.18
C GLY A 177 -13.52 13.30 -15.45
N PRO A 178 -12.20 12.97 -15.58
CA PRO A 178 -11.59 11.76 -15.07
C PRO A 178 -11.69 11.61 -13.55
N VAL A 179 -11.47 12.68 -12.78
CA VAL A 179 -11.46 12.62 -11.30
C VAL A 179 -12.80 12.16 -10.73
N SER A 180 -13.91 12.61 -11.32
CA SER A 180 -15.26 12.19 -10.92
C SER A 180 -15.49 10.69 -11.14
N PHE A 181 -14.94 10.12 -12.21
CA PHE A 181 -15.05 8.69 -12.48
C PHE A 181 -14.11 7.87 -11.59
N ILE A 182 -12.92 8.36 -11.24
CA ILE A 182 -12.03 7.69 -10.28
C ILE A 182 -12.75 7.44 -8.94
N ASN A 183 -13.57 8.40 -8.47
CA ASN A 183 -14.38 8.22 -7.25
C ASN A 183 -15.36 7.05 -7.35
N ALA A 184 -15.92 6.76 -8.53
CA ALA A 184 -16.80 5.60 -8.71
C ALA A 184 -16.05 4.27 -8.58
N PHE A 185 -14.81 4.19 -9.09
CA PHE A 185 -13.94 3.03 -8.90
C PHE A 185 -13.51 2.87 -7.43
N ASP A 186 -13.19 3.98 -6.75
CA ASP A 186 -12.80 3.97 -5.33
C ASP A 186 -13.93 3.45 -4.45
N ALA A 187 -15.14 3.99 -4.60
CA ALA A 187 -16.34 3.55 -3.90
C ALA A 187 -16.67 2.07 -4.15
N ALA A 188 -16.56 1.60 -5.42
CA ALA A 188 -16.76 0.19 -5.75
C ALA A 188 -15.72 -0.72 -5.09
N THR A 189 -14.46 -0.25 -4.99
CA THR A 189 -13.37 -0.99 -4.34
C THR A 189 -13.60 -1.11 -2.83
N ASP A 190 -14.12 -0.08 -2.20
CA ASP A 190 -14.45 -0.09 -0.76
C ASP A 190 -15.52 -1.13 -0.41
N VAL A 191 -16.49 -1.32 -1.30
CA VAL A 191 -17.58 -2.30 -1.12
C VAL A 191 -17.11 -3.73 -1.32
N VAL A 192 -16.16 -3.96 -2.26
CA VAL A 192 -15.65 -5.30 -2.57
C VAL A 192 -14.58 -5.71 -1.57
N LYS A 193 -15.00 -6.05 -0.36
CA LYS A 193 -14.12 -6.68 0.63
C LYS A 193 -14.03 -8.18 0.35
N GLN A 194 -12.85 -8.65 0.00
CA GLN A 194 -12.58 -10.07 -0.07
C GLN A 194 -12.62 -10.64 1.34
N GLY A 195 -13.59 -11.47 1.66
CA GLY A 195 -13.71 -12.27 2.89
C GLY A 195 -12.49 -12.38 3.83
N GLY A 196 -11.85 -11.26 4.17
CA GLY A 196 -10.74 -11.17 5.12
C GLY A 196 -9.31 -11.39 4.58
N THR A 197 -9.09 -11.70 3.30
CA THR A 197 -7.75 -12.13 2.85
C THR A 197 -6.89 -11.03 2.22
N ARG A 198 -7.45 -10.12 1.42
CA ARG A 198 -6.70 -8.99 0.81
C ARG A 198 -7.63 -7.84 0.46
N ARG A 199 -7.24 -6.57 0.74
CA ARG A 199 -7.95 -5.38 0.29
C ARG A 199 -7.63 -5.12 -1.18
N GLY A 200 -8.63 -4.75 -1.99
CA GLY A 200 -8.42 -4.26 -3.34
C GLY A 200 -7.57 -2.99 -3.35
N ALA A 201 -6.71 -2.85 -4.34
CA ALA A 201 -5.89 -1.65 -4.53
C ALA A 201 -5.86 -1.29 -6.01
N ASN A 202 -5.85 0.01 -6.30
CA ASN A 202 -5.84 0.56 -7.64
C ASN A 202 -4.65 1.50 -7.86
N MET A 203 -4.21 1.60 -9.11
CA MET A 203 -3.37 2.68 -9.62
C MET A 203 -4.21 3.53 -10.58
N GLY A 204 -4.25 4.82 -10.35
CA GLY A 204 -4.81 5.80 -11.28
C GLY A 204 -3.70 6.63 -11.92
N ILE A 205 -3.63 6.65 -13.25
CA ILE A 205 -2.65 7.44 -13.98
C ILE A 205 -3.37 8.47 -14.86
N LEU A 206 -2.85 9.70 -14.86
CA LEU A 206 -3.25 10.75 -15.80
C LEU A 206 -2.01 11.36 -16.45
N GLU A 207 -2.05 11.53 -17.78
CA GLU A 207 -0.97 12.23 -18.49
C GLU A 207 -0.91 13.71 -18.12
N VAL A 208 0.30 14.23 -18.01
CA VAL A 208 0.53 15.64 -17.63
C VAL A 208 -0.07 16.65 -18.62
N THR A 209 -0.24 16.24 -19.88
CA THR A 209 -0.88 17.05 -20.94
C THR A 209 -2.40 17.09 -20.88
N HIS A 210 -3.03 16.32 -19.99
CA HIS A 210 -4.48 16.31 -19.86
C HIS A 210 -5.01 17.63 -19.24
N PRO A 211 -6.12 18.21 -19.74
CA PRO A 211 -6.66 19.49 -19.21
C PRO A 211 -6.99 19.47 -17.72
N ASP A 212 -7.42 18.30 -17.18
CA ASP A 212 -7.77 18.15 -15.75
C ASP A 212 -6.59 17.74 -14.88
N VAL A 213 -5.34 17.86 -15.36
CA VAL A 213 -4.16 17.38 -14.62
C VAL A 213 -4.01 18.03 -13.25
N MET A 214 -4.27 19.32 -13.13
CA MET A 214 -4.18 20.02 -11.83
C MET A 214 -5.22 19.51 -10.84
N LYS A 215 -6.47 19.27 -11.29
CA LYS A 215 -7.53 18.69 -10.47
C LYS A 215 -7.18 17.26 -10.02
N PHE A 216 -6.52 16.49 -10.88
CA PHE A 216 -6.04 15.14 -10.54
C PHE A 216 -4.92 15.19 -9.50
N ILE A 217 -3.93 16.08 -9.67
CA ILE A 217 -2.80 16.26 -8.74
C ILE A 217 -3.31 16.61 -7.33
N THR A 218 -4.33 17.47 -7.22
CA THR A 218 -4.88 17.93 -5.93
C THR A 218 -5.95 17.01 -5.35
N SER A 219 -6.37 15.96 -6.06
CA SER A 219 -7.52 15.11 -5.68
C SER A 219 -7.38 14.38 -4.34
N LYS A 220 -6.17 14.24 -3.80
CA LYS A 220 -5.88 13.60 -2.50
C LYS A 220 -5.31 14.56 -1.45
N GLU A 221 -5.40 15.87 -1.68
CA GLU A 221 -4.76 16.88 -0.83
C GLU A 221 -5.27 16.85 0.63
N ASP A 222 -6.52 16.50 0.84
CA ASP A 222 -7.15 16.43 2.17
C ASP A 222 -6.88 15.11 2.92
N GLY A 223 -6.30 14.11 2.24
CA GLY A 223 -5.97 12.80 2.81
C GLY A 223 -7.17 11.92 3.14
N THR A 224 -8.41 12.32 2.77
CA THR A 224 -9.64 11.59 3.09
C THR A 224 -10.27 10.88 1.89
N HIS A 225 -9.93 11.30 0.67
CA HIS A 225 -10.47 10.78 -0.58
C HIS A 225 -9.52 9.80 -1.29
N LEU A 226 -10.08 8.93 -2.13
CA LEU A 226 -9.36 7.97 -2.97
C LEU A 226 -8.42 7.04 -2.17
N ASN A 227 -8.89 6.52 -1.04
CA ASN A 227 -8.08 5.70 -0.13
C ASN A 227 -7.69 4.33 -0.70
N ASN A 228 -8.35 3.86 -1.77
CA ASN A 228 -8.04 2.62 -2.47
C ASN A 228 -7.23 2.85 -3.76
N PHE A 229 -6.81 4.10 -4.00
CA PHE A 229 -6.00 4.49 -5.13
C PHE A 229 -4.63 5.00 -4.71
N ASN A 230 -3.58 4.47 -5.33
CA ASN A 230 -2.35 5.21 -5.56
C ASN A 230 -2.55 6.01 -6.84
N ILE A 231 -2.14 7.27 -6.87
CA ILE A 231 -2.23 8.10 -8.06
C ILE A 231 -0.83 8.50 -8.53
N SER A 232 -0.64 8.51 -9.85
CA SER A 232 0.63 8.93 -10.46
C SER A 232 0.38 9.80 -11.70
N VAL A 233 1.19 10.85 -11.86
CA VAL A 233 1.18 11.64 -13.09
C VAL A 233 2.14 11.02 -14.09
N ALA A 234 1.66 10.74 -15.29
CA ALA A 234 2.51 10.30 -16.40
C ALA A 234 3.18 11.50 -17.05
N ILE A 235 4.49 11.57 -16.93
CA ILE A 235 5.29 12.65 -17.51
C ILE A 235 6.24 12.11 -18.58
N THR A 236 6.75 13.02 -19.40
CA THR A 236 7.65 12.73 -20.52
C THR A 236 9.00 13.45 -20.35
N GLU A 237 9.99 13.05 -21.15
CA GLU A 237 11.27 13.76 -21.22
C GLU A 237 11.07 15.21 -21.66
N GLU A 238 10.18 15.47 -22.64
CA GLU A 238 9.82 16.82 -23.08
C GLU A 238 9.27 17.68 -21.91
N PHE A 239 8.40 17.12 -21.07
CA PHE A 239 7.89 17.85 -19.90
C PHE A 239 9.03 18.22 -18.93
N MET A 240 9.96 17.30 -18.65
CA MET A 240 11.11 17.57 -17.77
C MET A 240 12.08 18.61 -18.36
N GLU A 241 12.25 18.63 -19.68
CA GLU A 241 12.98 19.72 -20.38
C GLU A 241 12.30 21.08 -20.17
N LYS A 242 10.96 21.13 -20.26
CA LYS A 242 10.17 22.33 -19.98
C LYS A 242 10.26 22.76 -18.51
N VAL A 243 10.27 21.82 -17.57
CA VAL A 243 10.50 22.08 -16.13
C VAL A 243 11.84 22.78 -15.94
N SER A 244 12.90 22.22 -16.53
CA SER A 244 14.27 22.77 -16.44
C SER A 244 14.40 24.18 -17.09
N ALA A 245 13.66 24.40 -18.18
CA ALA A 245 13.63 25.68 -18.90
C ALA A 245 12.67 26.71 -18.27
N ASN A 246 11.88 26.31 -17.24
CA ASN A 246 10.78 27.13 -16.70
C ASN A 246 9.84 27.64 -17.81
N ALA A 247 9.44 26.74 -18.71
CA ALA A 247 8.64 27.01 -19.89
C ALA A 247 7.24 26.44 -19.79
N ASP A 248 6.35 27.00 -20.59
CA ASP A 248 4.99 26.52 -20.73
C ASP A 248 4.92 25.28 -21.62
N TYR A 249 3.91 24.44 -21.39
CA TYR A 249 3.56 23.31 -22.22
C TYR A 249 2.06 23.27 -22.50
N ASP A 250 1.68 22.61 -23.58
CA ASP A 250 0.31 22.57 -24.07
C ASP A 250 -0.51 21.49 -23.38
N LEU A 251 -1.76 21.82 -23.04
CA LEU A 251 -2.79 20.88 -22.65
C LEU A 251 -3.60 20.47 -23.89
N ILE A 252 -3.84 19.18 -24.03
CA ILE A 252 -4.51 18.60 -25.20
C ILE A 252 -5.75 17.86 -24.76
N ASN A 253 -6.90 18.20 -25.36
CA ASN A 253 -8.13 17.46 -25.16
C ASN A 253 -8.01 16.06 -25.79
N PRO A 254 -8.07 14.96 -25.03
CA PRO A 254 -7.87 13.63 -25.59
C PRO A 254 -9.04 13.18 -26.49
N HIS A 255 -10.22 13.83 -26.40
CA HIS A 255 -11.37 13.47 -27.19
C HIS A 255 -11.22 13.82 -28.67
N ASP A 256 -10.65 14.97 -28.99
CA ASP A 256 -10.55 15.48 -30.37
C ASP A 256 -9.14 15.95 -30.77
N GLY A 257 -8.18 15.89 -29.84
CA GLY A 257 -6.81 16.35 -30.05
C GLY A 257 -6.66 17.87 -30.08
N SER A 258 -7.69 18.63 -29.71
CA SER A 258 -7.63 20.10 -29.74
C SER A 258 -6.79 20.65 -28.60
N PHE A 259 -6.21 21.84 -28.86
CA PHE A 259 -5.53 22.62 -27.84
C PHE A 259 -6.53 23.12 -26.78
N ALA A 260 -6.26 22.83 -25.50
CA ALA A 260 -7.15 23.13 -24.38
C ALA A 260 -6.58 24.20 -23.42
N GLY A 261 -5.37 24.68 -23.66
CA GLY A 261 -4.71 25.67 -22.82
C GLY A 261 -3.23 25.40 -22.61
N THR A 262 -2.58 26.19 -21.77
CA THR A 262 -1.18 26.02 -21.39
C THR A 262 -1.04 26.07 -19.86
N LEU A 263 -0.04 25.36 -19.34
CA LEU A 263 0.42 25.45 -17.95
C LEU A 263 1.95 25.63 -17.94
N ASN A 264 2.47 26.26 -16.89
CA ASN A 264 3.91 26.31 -16.68
C ASN A 264 4.40 24.99 -16.08
N ALA A 265 5.33 24.32 -16.77
CA ALA A 265 5.79 22.97 -16.38
C ALA A 265 6.44 22.96 -15.00
N LYS A 266 7.20 24.02 -14.66
CA LYS A 266 7.85 24.13 -13.35
C LYS A 266 6.82 24.28 -12.23
N GLU A 267 5.77 25.08 -12.40
CA GLU A 267 4.71 25.25 -11.40
C GLU A 267 3.93 23.94 -11.17
N VAL A 268 3.63 23.20 -12.23
CA VAL A 268 2.99 21.89 -12.12
C VAL A 268 3.88 20.91 -11.36
N PHE A 269 5.17 20.84 -11.69
CA PHE A 269 6.13 19.97 -11.03
C PHE A 269 6.33 20.35 -9.55
N ASP A 270 6.38 21.65 -9.24
CA ASP A 270 6.49 22.15 -7.87
C ASP A 270 5.24 21.76 -7.06
N THR A 271 4.03 21.87 -7.64
CA THR A 271 2.78 21.44 -6.98
C THR A 271 2.75 19.92 -6.74
N MET A 272 3.19 19.11 -7.71
CA MET A 272 3.30 17.66 -7.55
C MET A 272 4.23 17.30 -6.38
N THR A 273 5.39 17.93 -6.31
CA THR A 273 6.38 17.63 -5.25
C THR A 273 5.92 18.13 -3.87
N GLU A 274 5.21 19.26 -3.80
CA GLU A 274 4.61 19.77 -2.56
C GLU A 274 3.53 18.81 -2.01
N LEU A 275 2.62 18.32 -2.87
CA LEU A 275 1.58 17.39 -2.45
C LEU A 275 2.14 16.00 -2.13
N ALA A 276 3.13 15.53 -2.88
CA ALA A 276 3.82 14.30 -2.54
C ALA A 276 4.53 14.38 -1.17
N TRP A 277 5.11 15.53 -0.83
CA TRP A 277 5.64 15.80 0.50
C TRP A 277 4.54 15.79 1.57
N LYS A 278 3.35 16.36 1.29
CA LYS A 278 2.23 16.47 2.22
C LYS A 278 1.53 15.13 2.46
N THR A 279 1.26 14.35 1.42
CA THR A 279 0.37 13.18 1.45
C THR A 279 1.00 11.87 0.95
N GLY A 280 2.18 11.91 0.33
CA GLY A 280 2.80 10.78 -0.37
C GLY A 280 2.26 10.57 -1.80
N ASP A 281 1.29 11.36 -2.25
CA ASP A 281 0.68 11.32 -3.58
C ASP A 281 0.70 12.73 -4.23
N PRO A 282 0.81 12.87 -5.56
CA PRO A 282 0.97 11.81 -6.55
C PRO A 282 2.42 11.30 -6.68
N GLY A 283 2.57 10.05 -7.08
CA GLY A 283 3.82 9.54 -7.65
C GLY A 283 4.03 10.03 -9.08
N ILE A 284 5.17 9.65 -9.68
CA ILE A 284 5.49 9.94 -11.08
C ILE A 284 5.79 8.63 -11.81
N VAL A 285 5.32 8.52 -13.06
CA VAL A 285 5.74 7.52 -14.03
C VAL A 285 6.30 8.21 -15.28
N PHE A 286 7.47 7.75 -15.73
CA PHE A 286 8.14 8.26 -16.93
C PHE A 286 7.68 7.46 -18.14
N LEU A 287 6.55 7.88 -18.73
CA LEU A 287 5.77 7.07 -19.66
C LEU A 287 6.50 6.80 -20.99
N ASP A 288 7.26 7.73 -21.49
CA ASP A 288 8.07 7.58 -22.71
C ASP A 288 9.21 6.56 -22.52
N ARG A 289 9.85 6.52 -21.34
CA ARG A 289 10.84 5.48 -21.00
C ARG A 289 10.22 4.09 -20.93
N ILE A 290 9.05 3.99 -20.29
CA ILE A 290 8.29 2.75 -20.24
C ILE A 290 7.97 2.26 -21.66
N ASN A 291 7.52 3.16 -22.55
CA ASN A 291 7.16 2.79 -23.90
C ASN A 291 8.38 2.59 -24.83
N ARG A 292 9.50 3.23 -24.59
CA ARG A 292 10.77 2.95 -25.29
C ARG A 292 11.20 1.48 -25.06
N ASP A 293 11.00 0.99 -23.84
CA ASP A 293 11.39 -0.37 -23.43
C ASP A 293 10.24 -1.38 -23.58
N ASN A 294 9.11 -1.00 -24.19
CA ASN A 294 7.98 -1.90 -24.44
C ASN A 294 8.40 -3.01 -25.44
N PRO A 295 8.36 -4.29 -25.06
CA PRO A 295 8.78 -5.37 -25.94
C PRO A 295 7.82 -5.63 -27.10
N ASN A 296 6.59 -5.16 -27.01
CA ASN A 296 5.52 -5.42 -27.97
C ASN A 296 4.81 -4.13 -28.45
N PRO A 297 5.54 -3.17 -29.06
CA PRO A 297 4.95 -1.89 -29.47
C PRO A 297 3.84 -2.02 -30.52
N GLN A 298 3.83 -3.12 -31.29
CA GLN A 298 2.79 -3.45 -32.27
C GLN A 298 1.42 -3.75 -31.62
N LEU A 299 1.40 -4.15 -30.35
CA LEU A 299 0.15 -4.41 -29.61
C LEU A 299 -0.43 -3.15 -28.97
N GLY A 300 0.30 -2.03 -28.99
CA GLY A 300 -0.13 -0.75 -28.45
C GLY A 300 0.85 -0.12 -27.47
N LYS A 301 0.42 0.97 -26.86
CA LYS A 301 1.19 1.68 -25.84
C LYS A 301 0.85 1.16 -24.45
N ILE A 302 1.85 1.13 -23.59
CA ILE A 302 1.66 0.96 -22.15
C ILE A 302 1.20 2.31 -21.59
N GLU A 303 0.07 2.33 -20.90
CA GLU A 303 -0.57 3.55 -20.41
C GLU A 303 -0.70 3.58 -18.88
N SER A 304 -0.51 2.44 -18.23
CA SER A 304 -0.64 2.31 -16.78
C SER A 304 0.24 1.20 -16.22
N THR A 305 0.33 1.18 -14.89
CA THR A 305 0.99 0.14 -14.12
C THR A 305 0.00 -0.50 -13.13
N ASN A 306 0.39 -1.60 -12.49
CA ASN A 306 -0.30 -2.11 -11.31
C ASN A 306 -0.18 -1.14 -10.10
N PRO A 307 -0.88 -1.39 -8.97
CA PRO A 307 -0.89 -0.47 -7.82
C PRO A 307 0.47 -0.13 -7.22
N CYS A 308 1.43 -1.05 -7.28
CA CYS A 308 2.79 -0.84 -6.72
C CYS A 308 3.80 -0.31 -7.75
N GLY A 309 3.41 -0.14 -9.01
CA GLY A 309 4.22 0.49 -10.04
C GLY A 309 5.28 -0.38 -10.72
N GLU A 310 5.49 -1.63 -10.25
CA GLU A 310 6.52 -2.51 -10.81
C GLU A 310 6.16 -3.15 -12.15
N GLN A 311 4.87 -3.17 -12.52
CA GLN A 311 4.38 -3.78 -13.75
C GLN A 311 3.70 -2.78 -14.68
N PRO A 312 4.44 -2.11 -15.54
CA PRO A 312 3.89 -1.44 -16.71
C PRO A 312 3.32 -2.47 -17.67
N LEU A 313 2.01 -2.42 -17.93
CA LEU A 313 1.28 -3.42 -18.69
C LEU A 313 0.51 -2.78 -19.84
N LEU A 314 0.37 -3.54 -20.92
CA LEU A 314 -0.55 -3.20 -22.02
C LEU A 314 -2.01 -3.30 -21.55
N PRO A 315 -2.95 -2.62 -22.21
CA PRO A 315 -4.38 -2.78 -21.97
C PRO A 315 -4.80 -4.27 -21.98
N TYR A 316 -5.52 -4.72 -20.93
CA TYR A 316 -5.90 -6.11 -20.68
C TYR A 316 -4.74 -7.09 -20.43
N GLU A 317 -3.53 -6.61 -20.24
CA GLU A 317 -2.44 -7.49 -19.86
C GLU A 317 -2.48 -7.77 -18.34
N SER A 318 -2.04 -8.96 -17.95
CA SER A 318 -1.81 -9.31 -16.56
C SER A 318 -0.43 -9.93 -16.40
N CYS A 319 0.08 -9.90 -15.17
CA CYS A 319 1.36 -10.52 -14.87
C CYS A 319 1.30 -11.37 -13.60
N ASN A 320 1.98 -12.50 -13.62
CA ASN A 320 2.31 -13.27 -12.44
C ASN A 320 3.78 -13.04 -12.08
N LEU A 321 4.05 -13.02 -10.79
CA LEU A 321 5.32 -12.60 -10.21
C LEU A 321 5.88 -13.68 -9.30
N GLY A 322 7.19 -13.63 -9.08
CA GLY A 322 7.85 -14.40 -8.04
C GLY A 322 9.21 -13.82 -7.72
N SER A 323 9.68 -14.04 -6.50
CA SER A 323 10.91 -13.41 -6.02
C SER A 323 11.89 -14.43 -5.45
N ILE A 324 13.13 -14.30 -5.89
CA ILE A 324 14.29 -15.08 -5.44
C ILE A 324 14.77 -14.50 -4.12
N ASN A 325 15.00 -15.33 -3.14
CA ASN A 325 15.53 -14.94 -1.84
C ASN A 325 17.06 -14.81 -1.90
N LEU A 326 17.57 -13.62 -2.07
CA LEU A 326 19.00 -13.36 -2.15
C LEU A 326 19.74 -13.69 -0.86
N ALA A 327 19.08 -13.65 0.29
CA ALA A 327 19.68 -14.04 1.56
C ALA A 327 20.09 -15.53 1.59
N HIS A 328 19.53 -16.36 0.72
CA HIS A 328 19.91 -17.76 0.54
C HIS A 328 20.94 -18.00 -0.57
N MET A 329 21.25 -16.97 -1.38
CA MET A 329 22.17 -17.08 -2.51
C MET A 329 23.62 -16.81 -2.10
N VAL A 330 24.03 -17.38 -0.97
CA VAL A 330 25.38 -17.27 -0.44
C VAL A 330 25.95 -18.65 -0.13
N HIS A 331 27.26 -18.79 -0.26
CA HIS A 331 28.00 -19.92 0.28
C HIS A 331 29.13 -19.44 1.18
N PHE A 332 29.53 -20.31 2.08
CA PHE A 332 30.51 -20.01 3.12
C PHE A 332 31.74 -20.89 2.88
N ASN A 333 32.80 -20.28 2.38
CA ASN A 333 34.16 -20.90 2.30
C ASN A 333 34.87 -20.72 3.63
N ASP A 334 36.04 -21.40 3.82
CA ASP A 334 36.77 -21.43 5.10
C ASP A 334 37.04 -20.04 5.68
N ASP A 335 37.14 -18.99 4.88
CA ASP A 335 37.46 -17.63 5.33
C ASP A 335 36.45 -16.53 4.91
N VAL A 336 35.56 -16.74 3.93
CA VAL A 336 34.76 -15.67 3.29
C VAL A 336 33.31 -16.09 3.02
N VAL A 337 32.39 -15.13 3.11
CA VAL A 337 31.03 -15.25 2.58
C VAL A 337 31.04 -14.75 1.13
N GLU A 338 30.55 -15.53 0.21
CA GLU A 338 30.50 -15.20 -1.22
C GLU A 338 29.13 -15.51 -1.79
N ILE A 339 28.78 -14.86 -2.90
CA ILE A 339 27.52 -15.16 -3.62
C ILE A 339 27.64 -16.54 -4.29
N ASP A 340 26.65 -17.38 -4.08
CA ASP A 340 26.48 -18.64 -4.79
C ASP A 340 25.79 -18.41 -6.15
N TRP A 341 26.61 -18.04 -7.13
CA TRP A 341 26.14 -17.80 -8.49
C TRP A 341 25.53 -19.06 -9.14
N GLY A 342 25.95 -20.25 -8.73
CA GLY A 342 25.41 -21.51 -9.21
C GLY A 342 23.98 -21.73 -8.73
N ARG A 343 23.75 -21.59 -7.43
CA ARG A 343 22.43 -21.66 -6.79
C ARG A 343 21.49 -20.58 -7.36
N LEU A 344 21.99 -19.36 -7.54
CA LEU A 344 21.24 -18.27 -8.14
C LEU A 344 20.77 -18.62 -9.55
N SER A 345 21.68 -19.08 -10.43
CA SER A 345 21.35 -19.45 -11.82
C SER A 345 20.31 -20.57 -11.89
N GLU A 346 20.45 -21.62 -11.07
CA GLU A 346 19.48 -22.73 -11.03
C GLU A 346 18.11 -22.28 -10.50
N THR A 347 18.10 -21.37 -9.50
CA THR A 347 16.86 -20.79 -8.97
C THR A 347 16.17 -19.93 -10.02
N VAL A 348 16.91 -19.09 -10.77
CA VAL A 348 16.36 -18.31 -11.89
C VAL A 348 15.70 -19.21 -12.92
N LYS A 349 16.38 -20.27 -13.39
CA LYS A 349 15.82 -21.22 -14.37
C LYS A 349 14.57 -21.91 -13.86
N SER A 350 14.54 -22.22 -12.57
CA SER A 350 13.37 -22.84 -11.93
C SER A 350 12.19 -21.86 -11.84
N SER A 351 12.48 -20.59 -11.54
CA SER A 351 11.49 -19.52 -11.43
C SER A 351 10.84 -19.19 -12.76
N VAL A 352 11.62 -19.05 -13.83
CA VAL A 352 11.10 -18.80 -15.18
C VAL A 352 10.16 -19.94 -15.62
N HIS A 353 10.58 -21.20 -15.42
CA HIS A 353 9.77 -22.35 -15.76
C HIS A 353 8.46 -22.40 -14.96
N LEU A 354 8.53 -22.18 -13.64
CA LEU A 354 7.35 -22.16 -12.78
C LEU A 354 6.38 -21.04 -13.20
N LEU A 355 6.88 -19.83 -13.45
CA LEU A 355 6.03 -18.69 -13.82
C LEU A 355 5.46 -18.83 -15.26
N ASP A 356 6.17 -19.47 -16.20
CA ASP A 356 5.60 -19.81 -17.51
C ASP A 356 4.43 -20.79 -17.37
N ASN A 357 4.55 -21.79 -16.48
CA ASN A 357 3.48 -22.73 -16.19
C ASN A 357 2.27 -22.06 -15.51
N VAL A 358 2.48 -21.03 -14.68
CA VAL A 358 1.37 -20.25 -14.10
C VAL A 358 0.47 -19.67 -15.17
N ILE A 359 1.02 -19.15 -16.28
CA ILE A 359 0.21 -18.59 -17.39
C ILE A 359 -0.72 -19.65 -17.98
N ASP A 360 -0.22 -20.88 -18.12
CA ASP A 360 -0.97 -21.98 -18.71
C ASP A 360 -2.04 -22.57 -17.78
N MET A 361 -1.84 -22.47 -16.46
CA MET A 361 -2.76 -22.99 -15.44
C MET A 361 -3.73 -21.93 -14.92
N ASN A 362 -3.50 -20.66 -15.21
CA ASN A 362 -4.30 -19.56 -14.69
C ASN A 362 -5.72 -19.54 -15.27
N ASN A 363 -6.72 -19.47 -14.39
CA ASN A 363 -8.10 -19.20 -14.75
C ASN A 363 -8.34 -17.67 -14.71
N TYR A 364 -8.20 -17.04 -15.85
CA TYR A 364 -8.35 -15.58 -15.95
C TYR A 364 -9.81 -15.15 -15.75
N PRO A 365 -10.06 -14.09 -14.99
CA PRO A 365 -11.45 -13.66 -14.68
C PRO A 365 -12.19 -13.03 -15.87
N ILE A 366 -11.46 -12.66 -16.94
CA ILE A 366 -11.97 -11.95 -18.12
C ILE A 366 -11.26 -12.50 -19.35
N GLU A 367 -12.01 -12.83 -20.42
CA GLU A 367 -11.45 -13.44 -21.64
C GLU A 367 -10.42 -12.56 -22.35
N ALA A 368 -10.66 -11.25 -22.46
CA ALA A 368 -9.68 -10.34 -23.04
C ALA A 368 -8.34 -10.33 -22.30
N ILE A 369 -8.35 -10.53 -20.99
CA ILE A 369 -7.14 -10.66 -20.19
C ILE A 369 -6.46 -12.01 -20.48
N ALA A 370 -7.23 -13.08 -20.61
CA ALA A 370 -6.70 -14.39 -20.96
C ALA A 370 -6.00 -14.37 -22.32
N GLU A 371 -6.61 -13.74 -23.32
CA GLU A 371 -6.06 -13.60 -24.67
C GLU A 371 -4.75 -12.80 -24.67
N MET A 372 -4.75 -11.59 -24.07
CA MET A 372 -3.57 -10.73 -24.03
C MET A 372 -2.43 -11.39 -23.23
N SER A 373 -2.71 -11.97 -22.06
CA SER A 373 -1.70 -12.60 -21.22
C SER A 373 -1.08 -13.83 -21.88
N ARG A 374 -1.85 -14.60 -22.66
CA ARG A 374 -1.32 -15.72 -23.46
C ARG A 374 -0.54 -15.23 -24.67
N THR A 375 -0.90 -14.08 -25.25
CA THR A 375 -0.25 -13.48 -26.42
C THR A 375 1.15 -12.98 -26.09
N THR A 376 1.33 -12.31 -24.96
CA THR A 376 2.62 -11.76 -24.53
C THR A 376 3.42 -12.71 -23.63
N ARG A 377 2.75 -13.61 -22.92
CA ARG A 377 3.33 -14.50 -21.89
C ARG A 377 4.25 -13.76 -20.92
N ARG A 378 3.85 -12.58 -20.48
CA ARG A 378 4.63 -11.76 -19.55
C ARG A 378 4.68 -12.42 -18.17
N ILE A 379 5.87 -12.44 -17.57
CA ILE A 379 6.13 -12.89 -16.20
C ILE A 379 6.95 -11.84 -15.47
N GLY A 380 7.16 -12.02 -14.17
CA GLY A 380 8.00 -11.11 -13.40
C GLY A 380 8.87 -11.88 -12.41
N VAL A 381 10.07 -12.25 -12.81
CA VAL A 381 11.11 -12.76 -11.93
C VAL A 381 11.76 -11.56 -11.24
N GLY A 382 11.73 -11.55 -9.92
CA GLY A 382 12.33 -10.51 -9.09
C GLY A 382 13.11 -11.10 -7.94
N ILE A 383 13.42 -10.26 -6.96
CA ILE A 383 14.19 -10.62 -5.77
C ILE A 383 13.53 -10.15 -4.48
N MET A 384 13.93 -10.74 -3.37
CA MET A 384 13.74 -10.30 -1.99
C MET A 384 15.01 -10.63 -1.20
N GLY A 385 15.18 -10.08 -0.01
CA GLY A 385 16.34 -10.37 0.85
C GLY A 385 17.63 -9.67 0.47
N PHE A 386 17.58 -8.57 -0.29
CA PHE A 386 18.78 -7.84 -0.70
C PHE A 386 19.51 -7.22 0.49
N ALA A 387 18.77 -6.59 1.42
CA ALA A 387 19.38 -6.01 2.62
C ALA A 387 20.02 -7.09 3.50
N ASP A 388 19.39 -8.26 3.65
CA ASP A 388 19.97 -9.38 4.38
C ASP A 388 21.23 -9.93 3.72
N LEU A 389 21.25 -9.98 2.38
CA LEU A 389 22.48 -10.35 1.64
C LEU A 389 23.61 -9.37 1.94
N LEU A 390 23.34 -8.05 1.91
CA LEU A 390 24.35 -7.03 2.21
C LEU A 390 24.90 -7.18 3.62
N VAL A 391 24.03 -7.43 4.61
CA VAL A 391 24.47 -7.72 5.99
C VAL A 391 25.40 -8.93 6.04
N GLN A 392 25.04 -10.04 5.38
CA GLN A 392 25.89 -11.25 5.36
C GLN A 392 27.25 -10.99 4.71
N LEU A 393 27.31 -10.11 3.72
CA LEU A 393 28.53 -9.70 3.04
C LEU A 393 29.30 -8.59 3.79
N GLY A 394 28.76 -8.05 4.89
CA GLY A 394 29.34 -6.92 5.62
C GLY A 394 29.38 -5.63 4.80
N ILE A 395 28.39 -5.43 3.91
CA ILE A 395 28.33 -4.28 3.01
C ILE A 395 27.25 -3.31 3.51
N LYS A 396 27.62 -2.04 3.61
CA LYS A 396 26.70 -0.96 3.94
C LYS A 396 25.74 -0.69 2.79
N TYR A 397 24.42 -0.60 3.07
CA TYR A 397 23.39 -0.40 2.05
C TYR A 397 23.59 0.90 1.23
N ASP A 398 23.88 2.00 1.89
CA ASP A 398 24.13 3.31 1.28
C ASP A 398 25.61 3.51 0.90
N SER A 399 26.09 2.63 0.02
CA SER A 399 27.45 2.64 -0.49
C SER A 399 27.50 2.36 -2.00
N TYR A 400 28.55 2.84 -2.67
CA TYR A 400 28.78 2.49 -4.08
C TYR A 400 29.05 0.98 -4.25
N GLU A 401 29.64 0.32 -3.25
CA GLU A 401 29.85 -1.14 -3.27
C GLU A 401 28.51 -1.89 -3.34
N ALA A 402 27.51 -1.45 -2.56
CA ALA A 402 26.16 -2.04 -2.61
C ALA A 402 25.45 -1.76 -3.95
N VAL A 403 25.62 -0.57 -4.52
CA VAL A 403 25.07 -0.19 -5.83
C VAL A 403 25.70 -1.05 -6.93
N ASP A 404 27.03 -1.16 -6.97
CA ASP A 404 27.75 -1.99 -7.94
C ASP A 404 27.36 -3.48 -7.81
N LEU A 405 27.19 -3.96 -6.58
CA LEU A 405 26.73 -5.33 -6.32
C LEU A 405 25.30 -5.54 -6.82
N ALA A 406 24.40 -4.59 -6.59
CA ALA A 406 23.02 -4.62 -7.08
C ALA A 406 22.98 -4.71 -8.61
N GLU A 407 23.78 -3.91 -9.32
CA GLU A 407 23.90 -3.96 -10.77
C GLU A 407 24.40 -5.34 -11.22
N ASN A 408 25.47 -5.86 -10.65
CA ASN A 408 26.05 -7.15 -11.02
C ASN A 408 25.08 -8.33 -10.80
N ILE A 409 24.36 -8.33 -9.66
CA ILE A 409 23.36 -9.37 -9.39
C ILE A 409 22.22 -9.29 -10.40
N MET A 410 21.74 -8.08 -10.68
CA MET A 410 20.57 -7.91 -11.54
C MET A 410 20.90 -8.17 -13.00
N GLU A 411 22.09 -7.77 -13.46
CA GLU A 411 22.60 -8.14 -14.78
C GLU A 411 22.64 -9.67 -14.95
N ARG A 412 23.18 -10.37 -13.94
CA ARG A 412 23.23 -11.85 -13.97
C ARG A 412 21.83 -12.47 -13.98
N ILE A 413 20.89 -11.96 -13.17
CA ILE A 413 19.51 -12.45 -13.15
C ILE A 413 18.84 -12.22 -14.50
N GLN A 414 19.02 -11.06 -15.14
CA GLN A 414 18.45 -10.77 -16.46
C GLN A 414 19.01 -11.71 -17.53
N GLU A 415 20.33 -11.92 -17.58
CA GLU A 415 20.96 -12.82 -18.54
C GLU A 415 20.49 -14.27 -18.40
N GLU A 416 20.46 -14.79 -17.17
CA GLU A 416 19.98 -16.15 -16.88
C GLU A 416 18.48 -16.30 -17.17
N THR A 417 17.68 -15.27 -16.87
CA THR A 417 16.24 -15.24 -17.16
C THR A 417 15.98 -15.27 -18.68
N TYR A 418 16.74 -14.49 -19.44
CA TYR A 418 16.65 -14.50 -20.89
C TYR A 418 17.10 -15.83 -21.48
N THR A 419 18.15 -16.43 -20.93
CA THR A 419 18.64 -17.75 -21.34
C THR A 419 17.59 -18.82 -21.06
N ALA A 420 17.02 -18.85 -19.86
CA ALA A 420 15.98 -19.80 -19.48
C ALA A 420 14.70 -19.64 -20.31
N SER A 421 14.28 -18.40 -20.59
CA SER A 421 13.14 -18.12 -21.46
C SER A 421 13.42 -18.54 -22.90
N GLY A 422 14.66 -18.41 -23.38
CA GLY A 422 15.11 -18.88 -24.68
C GLY A 422 15.09 -20.42 -24.79
N GLU A 423 15.60 -21.11 -23.75
CA GLU A 423 15.58 -22.58 -23.67
C GLU A 423 14.12 -23.10 -23.68
N LEU A 424 13.22 -22.45 -22.96
CA LEU A 424 11.79 -22.78 -23.02
C LEU A 424 11.18 -22.49 -24.39
N ALA A 425 11.60 -21.43 -25.08
CA ALA A 425 11.13 -21.11 -26.42
C ALA A 425 11.54 -22.16 -27.46
N GLU A 426 12.70 -22.79 -27.32
CA GLU A 426 13.12 -23.89 -28.20
C GLU A 426 12.25 -25.15 -28.02
N ILE A 427 11.77 -25.40 -26.79
CA ILE A 427 10.98 -26.61 -26.47
C ILE A 427 9.48 -26.35 -26.71
N ARG A 428 8.96 -25.16 -26.31
CA ARG A 428 7.53 -24.86 -26.28
C ARG A 428 7.07 -23.84 -27.32
N GLY A 429 8.00 -23.31 -28.11
CA GLY A 429 7.77 -22.18 -29.02
C GLY A 429 7.90 -20.83 -28.33
N THR A 430 8.15 -19.80 -29.14
CA THR A 430 8.18 -18.39 -28.67
C THR A 430 6.79 -17.95 -28.17
N PHE A 431 6.72 -16.80 -27.47
CA PHE A 431 5.42 -16.21 -27.18
C PHE A 431 4.73 -15.77 -28.51
N PRO A 432 3.38 -15.84 -28.61
CA PRO A 432 2.65 -15.63 -29.86
C PRO A 432 2.96 -14.31 -30.59
N ALA A 433 3.12 -13.21 -29.88
CA ALA A 433 3.44 -11.91 -30.48
C ALA A 433 4.95 -11.67 -30.74
N TRP A 434 5.79 -12.70 -30.68
CA TRP A 434 7.24 -12.58 -30.80
C TRP A 434 7.71 -12.10 -32.19
N GLU A 435 7.02 -12.46 -33.25
CA GLU A 435 7.47 -12.16 -34.63
C GLU A 435 7.60 -10.65 -34.88
N GLU A 436 6.71 -9.83 -34.31
CA GLU A 436 6.69 -8.39 -34.47
C GLU A 436 7.29 -7.64 -33.23
N SER A 437 7.81 -8.37 -32.25
CA SER A 437 8.43 -7.83 -31.06
C SER A 437 9.83 -7.28 -31.29
N ILE A 438 10.34 -6.51 -30.32
CA ILE A 438 11.72 -6.02 -30.34
C ILE A 438 12.75 -7.16 -30.39
N TYR A 439 12.39 -8.38 -29.96
CA TYR A 439 13.29 -9.54 -29.92
C TYR A 439 13.50 -10.22 -31.29
N ASN A 440 12.74 -9.84 -32.29
CA ASN A 440 12.93 -10.36 -33.68
C ASN A 440 13.45 -9.27 -34.63
N GLN A 441 13.87 -8.14 -34.14
CA GLN A 441 14.45 -7.06 -34.95
C GLN A 441 15.89 -7.34 -35.34
N GLU A 442 16.36 -6.78 -36.47
CA GLU A 442 17.74 -6.88 -36.92
C GLU A 442 18.70 -6.33 -35.85
N GLY A 443 19.69 -7.13 -35.46
CA GLY A 443 20.64 -6.78 -34.37
C GLY A 443 20.22 -7.20 -32.97
N ASN A 444 18.95 -7.61 -32.76
CA ASN A 444 18.45 -8.08 -31.47
C ASN A 444 17.66 -9.41 -31.57
N ARG A 445 18.03 -10.28 -32.51
CA ARG A 445 17.27 -11.52 -32.73
C ARG A 445 17.52 -12.52 -31.63
N ARG A 446 16.53 -12.65 -30.73
CA ARG A 446 16.54 -13.58 -29.59
C ARG A 446 15.20 -14.28 -29.48
N LYS A 447 15.19 -15.60 -29.52
CA LYS A 447 13.97 -16.37 -29.25
C LYS A 447 13.63 -16.25 -27.76
N MET A 448 12.40 -15.89 -27.47
CA MET A 448 11.90 -15.70 -26.10
C MET A 448 10.56 -16.41 -25.93
N ARG A 449 10.38 -17.07 -24.80
CA ARG A 449 9.09 -17.64 -24.38
C ARG A 449 8.21 -16.59 -23.68
N ASN A 450 8.82 -15.57 -23.07
CA ASN A 450 8.19 -14.56 -22.22
C ASN A 450 8.62 -13.17 -22.67
N SER A 451 7.71 -12.22 -22.81
CA SER A 451 7.99 -10.94 -23.47
C SER A 451 8.78 -9.93 -22.61
N ALA A 452 8.60 -9.88 -21.30
CA ALA A 452 9.35 -9.02 -20.38
C ALA A 452 9.45 -9.74 -19.02
N PRO A 453 10.48 -10.57 -18.83
CA PRO A 453 10.48 -11.54 -17.75
C PRO A 453 10.99 -11.01 -16.40
N VAL A 454 11.58 -9.81 -16.31
CA VAL A 454 12.25 -9.31 -15.10
C VAL A 454 11.52 -8.10 -14.49
N THR A 455 11.33 -8.13 -13.17
CA THR A 455 10.69 -7.04 -12.41
C THR A 455 11.19 -7.01 -10.97
N ILE A 456 11.04 -5.89 -10.27
CA ILE A 456 11.24 -5.81 -8.82
C ILE A 456 9.92 -5.48 -8.13
N ALA A 457 9.32 -6.50 -7.53
CA ALA A 457 8.08 -6.39 -6.78
C ALA A 457 8.35 -6.02 -5.29
N PRO A 458 7.36 -5.45 -4.56
CA PRO A 458 7.55 -5.08 -3.15
C PRO A 458 7.72 -6.28 -2.21
N THR A 459 7.23 -7.46 -2.56
CA THR A 459 7.33 -8.72 -1.79
C THR A 459 6.83 -8.71 -0.34
N GLY A 460 6.01 -7.72 0.05
CA GLY A 460 5.67 -7.45 1.45
C GLY A 460 5.21 -8.68 2.27
N THR A 461 4.42 -9.59 1.70
CA THR A 461 3.96 -10.77 2.43
C THR A 461 4.84 -12.01 2.20
N ILE A 462 5.31 -12.23 0.97
CA ILE A 462 6.14 -13.42 0.69
C ILE A 462 7.53 -13.33 1.34
N SER A 463 8.04 -12.13 1.57
CA SER A 463 9.28 -11.94 2.34
C SER A 463 9.10 -12.32 3.81
N ILE A 464 7.93 -12.03 4.42
CA ILE A 464 7.60 -12.49 5.78
C ILE A 464 7.57 -14.03 5.82
N ILE A 465 6.95 -14.68 4.82
CA ILE A 465 6.92 -16.15 4.73
C ILE A 465 8.35 -16.70 4.62
N ALA A 466 9.19 -16.10 3.78
CA ALA A 466 10.59 -16.49 3.61
C ALA A 466 11.49 -16.09 4.79
N GLY A 467 11.03 -15.21 5.68
CA GLY A 467 11.80 -14.68 6.80
C GLY A 467 13.01 -13.85 6.37
N THR A 468 12.79 -12.95 5.40
CA THR A 468 13.83 -12.11 4.79
C THR A 468 13.33 -10.69 4.54
N SER A 469 14.22 -9.75 4.22
CA SER A 469 13.89 -8.38 3.88
C SER A 469 13.08 -8.27 2.58
N SER A 470 12.23 -7.23 2.47
CA SER A 470 11.32 -7.05 1.33
C SER A 470 12.04 -6.47 0.12
N GLY A 471 11.97 -7.16 -1.03
CA GLY A 471 12.47 -6.66 -2.30
C GLY A 471 13.90 -6.15 -2.23
N ILE A 472 14.06 -4.91 -2.65
CA ILE A 472 15.31 -4.15 -2.57
C ILE A 472 15.30 -3.10 -1.45
N GLU A 473 14.30 -3.15 -0.56
CA GLU A 473 14.23 -2.20 0.55
C GLU A 473 15.38 -2.46 1.55
N PRO A 474 15.89 -1.42 2.23
CA PRO A 474 16.78 -1.61 3.37
C PRO A 474 16.03 -2.29 4.53
N LEU A 475 16.76 -2.67 5.57
CA LEU A 475 16.13 -3.18 6.78
C LEU A 475 15.16 -2.13 7.33
N PHE A 476 13.91 -2.53 7.60
CA PHE A 476 12.91 -1.59 8.12
C PHE A 476 13.15 -1.31 9.60
N ALA A 477 13.33 -2.36 10.39
CA ALA A 477 13.65 -2.30 11.81
C ALA A 477 14.53 -3.49 12.20
N LEU A 478 15.38 -3.30 13.20
CA LEU A 478 16.24 -4.35 13.76
C LEU A 478 15.60 -5.05 14.96
N SER A 479 14.67 -4.39 15.61
CA SER A 479 13.86 -4.93 16.70
C SER A 479 12.46 -4.31 16.66
N TYR A 480 11.45 -5.08 17.05
CA TYR A 480 10.06 -4.61 17.15
C TYR A 480 9.33 -5.31 18.29
N VAL A 481 8.40 -4.58 18.91
CA VAL A 481 7.59 -5.11 20.00
C VAL A 481 6.30 -5.68 19.44
N ARG A 482 6.02 -6.93 19.74
CA ARG A 482 4.76 -7.60 19.42
C ARG A 482 3.90 -7.73 20.67
N ASN A 483 2.69 -7.21 20.62
CA ASN A 483 1.70 -7.47 21.66
C ASN A 483 1.04 -8.84 21.42
N ILE A 484 1.23 -9.78 22.35
CA ILE A 484 0.55 -11.06 22.36
C ILE A 484 -0.67 -10.96 23.28
N MET A 485 -1.61 -11.91 23.18
CA MET A 485 -2.74 -12.02 24.11
C MET A 485 -2.25 -11.89 25.56
N ASP A 486 -3.04 -11.25 26.40
CA ASP A 486 -2.75 -10.95 27.82
C ASP A 486 -1.72 -9.84 28.12
N ASN A 487 -1.59 -8.84 27.23
CA ASN A 487 -0.65 -7.72 27.40
C ASN A 487 0.83 -8.12 27.55
N THR A 488 1.21 -9.32 27.16
CA THR A 488 2.61 -9.73 27.13
C THR A 488 3.27 -9.14 25.88
N LYS A 489 4.29 -8.32 26.08
CA LYS A 489 5.11 -7.78 24.99
C LYS A 489 6.21 -8.77 24.67
N LEU A 490 6.27 -9.27 23.43
CA LEU A 490 7.37 -10.02 22.90
C LEU A 490 8.22 -9.11 22.03
N VAL A 491 9.50 -9.02 22.33
CA VAL A 491 10.48 -8.31 21.49
C VAL A 491 11.04 -9.30 20.49
N GLU A 492 10.85 -9.06 19.22
CA GLU A 492 11.44 -9.83 18.12
C GLU A 492 12.57 -9.02 17.49
N ALA A 493 13.74 -9.63 17.32
CA ALA A 493 14.90 -9.00 16.70
C ALA A 493 15.17 -9.57 15.30
N ASN A 494 15.81 -8.75 14.43
CA ASN A 494 16.35 -9.24 13.18
C ASN A 494 17.37 -10.36 13.49
N PRO A 495 17.22 -11.55 12.88
CA PRO A 495 18.01 -12.72 13.26
C PRO A 495 19.51 -12.56 13.02
N TYR A 496 19.92 -11.80 12.00
CA TYR A 496 21.33 -11.52 11.73
C TYR A 496 21.91 -10.57 12.79
N PHE A 497 21.17 -9.55 13.16
CA PHE A 497 21.57 -8.62 14.23
C PHE A 497 21.67 -9.35 15.57
N GLU A 498 20.69 -10.16 15.91
CA GLU A 498 20.66 -10.94 17.14
C GLU A 498 21.85 -11.91 17.23
N ALA A 499 22.16 -12.62 16.13
CA ALA A 499 23.30 -13.53 16.08
C ALA A 499 24.63 -12.79 16.31
N VAL A 500 24.84 -11.65 15.64
CA VAL A 500 26.03 -10.81 15.80
C VAL A 500 26.11 -10.25 17.21
N ALA A 501 25.01 -9.72 17.76
CA ALA A 501 25.00 -9.15 19.11
C ALA A 501 25.37 -10.20 20.18
N LYS A 502 24.86 -11.44 20.03
CA LYS A 502 25.23 -12.56 20.92
C LYS A 502 26.68 -12.98 20.78
N SER A 503 27.16 -13.11 19.54
CA SER A 503 28.57 -13.49 19.27
C SER A 503 29.56 -12.47 19.80
N GLU A 504 29.28 -11.18 19.62
CA GLU A 504 30.16 -10.07 20.06
C GLU A 504 29.91 -9.66 21.52
N GLY A 505 28.93 -10.28 22.20
CA GLY A 505 28.74 -10.13 23.65
C GLY A 505 28.04 -8.83 24.08
N PHE A 506 27.40 -8.08 23.17
CA PHE A 506 26.66 -6.88 23.50
C PHE A 506 25.10 -7.09 23.49
N TYR A 507 24.64 -8.33 23.30
CA TYR A 507 23.21 -8.65 23.38
C TYR A 507 22.67 -8.45 24.78
N SER A 508 21.61 -7.66 24.92
CA SER A 508 20.80 -7.61 26.14
C SER A 508 19.33 -7.39 25.79
N GLN A 509 18.43 -7.75 26.71
CA GLN A 509 17.00 -7.51 26.53
C GLN A 509 16.71 -6.01 26.49
N GLU A 510 17.38 -5.25 27.33
CA GLU A 510 17.25 -3.78 27.40
C GLU A 510 17.65 -3.13 26.07
N LEU A 511 18.74 -3.59 25.43
CA LEU A 511 19.17 -3.11 24.12
C LEU A 511 18.08 -3.40 23.05
N MET A 512 17.48 -4.60 23.07
CA MET A 512 16.42 -4.94 22.10
C MET A 512 15.16 -4.13 22.30
N GLU A 513 14.79 -3.84 23.55
CA GLU A 513 13.63 -2.98 23.88
C GLU A 513 13.90 -1.53 23.49
N GLU A 514 15.08 -0.98 23.81
CA GLU A 514 15.48 0.36 23.42
C GLU A 514 15.55 0.51 21.89
N LEU A 515 16.05 -0.51 21.17
CA LEU A 515 16.11 -0.54 19.73
C LEU A 515 14.71 -0.62 19.09
N ALA A 516 13.80 -1.38 19.69
CA ALA A 516 12.41 -1.43 19.25
C ALA A 516 11.68 -0.09 19.47
N GLU A 517 12.08 0.68 20.48
CA GLU A 517 11.52 2.01 20.76
C GLU A 517 12.11 3.09 19.85
N LYS A 518 13.42 3.11 19.66
CA LYS A 518 14.13 4.15 18.88
C LYS A 518 14.17 3.89 17.38
N GLY A 519 14.14 2.62 16.95
CA GLY A 519 14.18 2.20 15.55
C GLY A 519 15.52 2.36 14.84
N THR A 520 16.56 2.88 15.52
CA THR A 520 17.90 3.13 14.97
C THR A 520 18.98 2.83 15.99
N LEU A 521 20.19 2.45 15.50
CA LEU A 521 21.38 2.20 16.33
C LEU A 521 22.20 3.48 16.62
N HIS A 522 21.82 4.63 16.07
CA HIS A 522 22.68 5.82 16.03
C HIS A 522 23.25 6.21 17.39
N ASP A 523 22.42 6.28 18.42
CA ASP A 523 22.80 6.72 19.77
C ASP A 523 23.01 5.55 20.76
N MET A 524 23.17 4.31 20.25
CA MET A 524 23.35 3.13 21.08
C MET A 524 24.83 2.81 21.29
N ASP A 525 25.13 2.21 22.45
CA ASP A 525 26.49 1.74 22.79
C ASP A 525 26.76 0.37 22.17
N VAL A 526 26.96 0.36 20.85
CA VAL A 526 27.33 -0.81 20.06
C VAL A 526 28.52 -0.47 19.15
N PRO A 527 29.30 -1.49 18.69
CA PRO A 527 30.44 -1.24 17.81
C PRO A 527 30.06 -0.42 16.57
N GLU A 528 30.91 0.51 16.16
CA GLU A 528 30.64 1.43 15.05
C GLU A 528 30.36 0.69 13.72
N TRP A 529 31.11 -0.39 13.45
CA TRP A 529 30.86 -1.20 12.25
C TRP A 529 29.46 -1.84 12.23
N VAL A 530 28.86 -2.13 13.40
CA VAL A 530 27.49 -2.64 13.51
C VAL A 530 26.50 -1.57 13.08
N LYS A 531 26.70 -0.31 13.50
CA LYS A 531 25.88 0.83 13.08
C LYS A 531 25.98 1.08 11.57
N GLU A 532 27.13 0.82 10.97
CA GLU A 532 27.35 1.00 9.53
C GLU A 532 26.67 -0.10 8.69
N VAL A 533 26.73 -1.36 9.12
CA VAL A 533 26.20 -2.51 8.37
C VAL A 533 24.69 -2.68 8.58
N PHE A 534 24.20 -2.48 9.81
CA PHE A 534 22.81 -2.70 10.18
C PHE A 534 21.97 -1.42 10.11
N ARG A 535 22.12 -0.65 9.04
CA ARG A 535 21.32 0.55 8.82
C ARG A 535 19.88 0.22 8.49
N THR A 536 18.96 0.99 9.09
CA THR A 536 17.52 0.93 8.80
C THR A 536 17.11 1.92 7.72
N ALA A 537 15.90 1.79 7.21
CA ALA A 537 15.35 2.69 6.19
C ALA A 537 15.38 4.17 6.59
N HIS A 538 15.32 4.47 7.89
CA HIS A 538 15.37 5.83 8.43
C HIS A 538 16.80 6.40 8.51
N ASP A 539 17.81 5.55 8.50
CA ASP A 539 19.23 5.96 8.55
C ASP A 539 19.79 6.30 7.15
N ILE A 540 19.05 5.96 6.09
CA ILE A 540 19.49 6.06 4.69
C ILE A 540 18.91 7.31 4.06
N SER A 541 19.76 8.14 3.43
CA SER A 541 19.29 9.35 2.77
C SER A 541 18.47 9.03 1.50
N PRO A 542 17.50 9.90 1.14
CA PRO A 542 16.69 9.73 -0.06
C PRO A 542 17.51 9.55 -1.35
N GLU A 543 18.65 10.19 -1.45
CA GLU A 543 19.58 10.03 -2.57
C GLU A 543 19.99 8.56 -2.77
N TRP A 544 20.36 7.85 -1.70
CA TRP A 544 20.78 6.46 -1.78
C TRP A 544 19.62 5.52 -2.08
N HIS A 545 18.41 5.83 -1.61
CA HIS A 545 17.22 5.09 -2.02
C HIS A 545 17.01 5.17 -3.54
N VAL A 546 17.13 6.37 -4.14
CA VAL A 546 16.97 6.56 -5.58
C VAL A 546 18.11 5.90 -6.36
N ARG A 547 19.37 6.03 -5.92
CA ARG A 547 20.52 5.39 -6.56
C ARG A 547 20.40 3.87 -6.57
N MET A 548 19.93 3.29 -5.48
CA MET A 548 19.68 1.85 -5.40
C MET A 548 18.56 1.43 -6.36
N GLN A 549 17.47 2.16 -6.40
CA GLN A 549 16.38 1.92 -7.36
C GLN A 549 16.90 1.96 -8.81
N ALA A 550 17.71 2.95 -9.14
CA ALA A 550 18.28 3.12 -10.48
C ALA A 550 19.22 1.98 -10.86
N ALA A 551 20.05 1.48 -9.92
CA ALA A 551 20.92 0.32 -10.14
C ALA A 551 20.12 -0.91 -10.56
N PHE A 552 19.05 -1.22 -9.85
CA PHE A 552 18.16 -2.33 -10.22
C PHE A 552 17.39 -2.08 -11.51
N GLN A 553 16.93 -0.84 -11.75
CA GLN A 553 16.16 -0.49 -12.95
C GLN A 553 16.97 -0.71 -14.24
N ARG A 554 18.29 -0.55 -14.21
CA ARG A 554 19.18 -0.72 -15.37
C ARG A 554 19.04 -2.08 -16.04
N PHE A 555 18.79 -3.14 -15.26
CA PHE A 555 18.68 -4.52 -15.74
C PHE A 555 17.28 -5.11 -15.50
N THR A 556 16.26 -4.25 -15.37
CA THR A 556 14.87 -4.66 -15.19
C THR A 556 14.01 -4.28 -16.40
N ASP A 557 13.40 -5.27 -17.04
CA ASP A 557 12.54 -5.08 -18.24
C ASP A 557 11.31 -4.22 -17.91
N ASN A 558 10.62 -4.60 -16.83
CA ASN A 558 9.46 -3.88 -16.32
C ASN A 558 9.89 -2.67 -15.49
N SER A 559 9.33 -2.46 -14.33
CA SER A 559 9.71 -1.37 -13.44
C SER A 559 10.15 -1.91 -12.08
N VAL A 560 10.55 -1.00 -11.21
CA VAL A 560 11.05 -1.30 -9.86
C VAL A 560 10.14 -0.66 -8.84
N SER A 561 9.55 -1.48 -7.96
CA SER A 561 8.84 -0.99 -6.78
C SER A 561 9.85 -0.67 -5.68
N LYS A 562 9.94 0.58 -5.31
CA LYS A 562 10.79 1.09 -4.24
C LYS A 562 10.15 2.30 -3.58
N THR A 563 10.09 2.30 -2.26
CA THR A 563 9.70 3.48 -1.49
C THR A 563 10.92 4.34 -1.19
N ILE A 564 10.86 5.61 -1.54
CA ILE A 564 11.85 6.59 -1.11
C ILE A 564 11.36 7.14 0.23
N ASN A 565 12.00 6.70 1.32
CA ASN A 565 11.63 7.09 2.67
C ASN A 565 12.28 8.42 3.03
N PHE A 566 11.48 9.31 3.61
CA PHE A 566 11.91 10.61 4.11
C PHE A 566 11.62 10.71 5.61
N PRO A 567 12.52 11.29 6.40
CA PRO A 567 12.25 11.61 7.79
C PRO A 567 11.16 12.70 7.89
N SER A 568 10.55 12.85 9.06
CA SER A 568 9.46 13.80 9.31
C SER A 568 9.83 15.26 9.08
N ASP A 569 11.11 15.62 9.27
CA ASP A 569 11.68 16.96 9.08
C ASP A 569 12.14 17.25 7.65
N ALA A 570 12.01 16.30 6.72
CA ALA A 570 12.32 16.52 5.32
C ALA A 570 11.49 17.64 4.70
N THR A 571 12.10 18.39 3.81
CA THR A 571 11.49 19.54 3.13
C THR A 571 10.90 19.18 1.77
N VAL A 572 10.06 20.06 1.22
CA VAL A 572 9.59 19.94 -0.18
C VAL A 572 10.75 19.93 -1.18
N ALA A 573 11.84 20.65 -0.87
CA ALA A 573 13.03 20.67 -1.72
C ALA A 573 13.71 19.30 -1.81
N ASP A 574 13.75 18.54 -0.71
CA ASP A 574 14.33 17.19 -0.68
C ASP A 574 13.51 16.23 -1.55
N VAL A 575 12.17 16.31 -1.51
CA VAL A 575 11.30 15.50 -2.38
C VAL A 575 11.50 15.88 -3.85
N LYS A 576 11.63 17.17 -4.14
CA LYS A 576 11.90 17.66 -5.48
C LYS A 576 13.24 17.16 -6.03
N GLU A 577 14.28 17.16 -5.19
CA GLU A 577 15.59 16.62 -5.54
C GLU A 577 15.53 15.13 -5.85
N ALA A 578 14.81 14.33 -5.03
CA ALA A 578 14.63 12.92 -5.28
C ALA A 578 13.88 12.64 -6.60
N TYR A 579 12.83 13.40 -6.92
CA TYR A 579 12.12 13.28 -8.20
C TYR A 579 13.01 13.62 -9.40
N THR A 580 13.80 14.66 -9.27
CA THR A 580 14.77 15.07 -10.29
C THR A 580 15.86 14.01 -10.47
N LEU A 581 16.41 13.49 -9.38
CA LEU A 581 17.42 12.43 -9.41
C LEU A 581 16.88 11.13 -10.03
N ALA A 582 15.64 10.74 -9.74
CA ALA A 582 15.01 9.60 -10.37
C ALA A 582 14.88 9.76 -11.90
N TYR A 583 14.56 10.97 -12.34
CA TYR A 583 14.60 11.31 -13.76
C TYR A 583 16.02 11.18 -14.34
N GLU A 584 17.01 11.79 -13.72
CA GLU A 584 18.40 11.82 -14.21
C GLU A 584 19.06 10.42 -14.23
N THR A 585 18.70 9.57 -13.28
CA THR A 585 19.26 8.21 -13.14
C THR A 585 18.54 7.15 -13.94
N GLY A 586 17.46 7.48 -14.67
CA GLY A 586 16.78 6.58 -15.59
C GLY A 586 15.73 5.68 -14.96
N CYS A 587 15.23 5.98 -13.78
CA CYS A 587 14.08 5.29 -13.19
C CYS A 587 12.85 5.40 -14.10
N LYS A 588 11.97 4.38 -14.07
CA LYS A 588 10.68 4.36 -14.80
C LYS A 588 9.52 4.93 -13.99
N GLY A 589 9.70 5.10 -12.69
CA GLY A 589 8.73 5.72 -11.79
C GLY A 589 9.37 6.02 -10.44
N ILE A 590 8.68 6.80 -9.62
CA ILE A 590 9.10 7.11 -8.25
C ILE A 590 7.87 7.32 -7.36
N THR A 591 7.94 6.77 -6.15
CA THR A 591 6.97 6.96 -5.07
C THR A 591 7.71 7.33 -3.80
N VAL A 592 7.19 8.30 -3.07
CA VAL A 592 7.80 8.80 -1.85
C VAL A 592 6.90 8.52 -0.64
N TYR A 593 7.52 8.39 0.51
CA TYR A 593 6.83 8.32 1.79
C TYR A 593 7.60 9.15 2.81
N ARG A 594 6.95 10.18 3.37
CA ARG A 594 7.50 10.97 4.48
C ARG A 594 6.84 10.51 5.78
N ASP A 595 7.66 10.31 6.82
CA ASP A 595 7.17 9.94 8.14
C ASP A 595 6.15 10.96 8.66
N GLY A 596 4.99 10.48 9.12
CA GLY A 596 3.88 11.33 9.57
C GLY A 596 3.00 11.93 8.45
N SER A 597 3.23 11.62 7.16
CA SER A 597 2.40 12.14 6.06
C SER A 597 1.03 11.47 5.91
N LYS A 598 0.82 10.29 6.50
CA LYS A 598 -0.47 9.56 6.45
C LYS A 598 -0.97 9.25 7.85
N SER A 599 -2.26 9.41 8.10
CA SER A 599 -2.92 9.19 9.39
C SER A 599 -2.98 7.73 9.87
N GLY A 600 -2.61 6.76 9.03
CA GLY A 600 -2.55 5.33 9.36
C GLY A 600 -1.21 4.74 8.94
N GLN A 601 -0.21 4.80 9.81
CA GLN A 601 1.07 4.13 9.58
C GLN A 601 0.91 2.62 9.79
N THR A 602 1.18 1.83 8.75
CA THR A 602 1.16 0.36 8.81
C THR A 602 2.37 -0.24 9.54
N LEU A 603 3.46 0.53 9.67
CA LEU A 603 4.71 0.14 10.34
C LEU A 603 5.21 1.34 11.14
N ASN A 604 5.24 1.25 12.47
CA ASN A 604 5.79 2.26 13.37
C ASN A 604 7.09 1.77 13.97
N THR A 605 8.16 2.56 13.86
CA THR A 605 9.37 2.42 14.64
C THR A 605 9.33 3.43 15.77
N GLY A 606 9.46 2.97 17.01
CA GLY A 606 9.73 3.81 18.17
C GLY A 606 8.56 4.57 18.77
N GLY A 607 8.40 4.45 20.09
CA GLY A 607 7.72 5.35 20.99
C GLY A 607 6.25 5.62 20.70
N SER A 608 5.40 4.90 21.40
CA SER A 608 3.94 4.98 21.39
C SER A 608 3.25 4.12 20.32
N LEU A 609 3.28 2.81 20.56
CA LEU A 609 2.06 2.05 20.39
C LEU A 609 1.10 2.47 21.53
N THR A 610 0.72 3.76 21.56
CA THR A 610 -0.60 4.08 22.01
C THR A 610 -1.52 3.41 21.01
N GLU A 611 -2.14 2.32 21.42
CA GLU A 611 -3.35 1.66 20.91
C GLU A 611 -3.91 2.22 19.58
N THR A 612 -3.07 2.33 18.53
CA THR A 612 -3.50 2.17 17.16
C THR A 612 -3.03 0.78 16.73
N GLY A 613 -3.55 -0.22 17.45
CA GLY A 613 -3.75 -1.52 16.85
C GLY A 613 -4.28 -1.27 15.46
N VAL A 614 -3.94 -2.12 14.51
CA VAL A 614 -4.86 -2.44 13.44
C VAL A 614 -6.11 -2.91 14.20
N GLU A 615 -6.92 -1.95 14.63
CA GLU A 615 -8.33 -2.17 14.71
C GLU A 615 -8.67 -2.69 13.32
N SER A 616 -8.86 -3.99 13.21
CA SER A 616 -9.94 -4.43 12.36
C SER A 616 -11.02 -3.39 12.65
N ASN A 617 -11.34 -2.54 11.69
CA ASN A 617 -12.50 -1.67 11.73
C ASN A 617 -13.76 -2.55 11.64
N GLU A 618 -13.84 -3.58 12.43
CA GLU A 618 -15.05 -4.07 13.01
C GLU A 618 -15.36 -3.07 14.13
N ARG A 619 -16.03 -1.98 13.75
CA ARG A 619 -16.75 -1.14 14.71
C ARG A 619 -17.74 -2.05 15.40
N THR A 620 -17.30 -2.71 16.44
CA THR A 620 -18.19 -3.47 17.31
C THR A 620 -18.98 -2.46 18.11
N ALA A 621 -20.31 -2.50 17.94
CA ALA A 621 -21.17 -1.60 18.69
C ALA A 621 -20.92 -1.78 20.20
N ALA A 622 -20.70 -0.68 20.92
CA ALA A 622 -20.51 -0.67 22.36
C ALA A 622 -21.64 -1.44 23.06
N GLU A 623 -21.29 -2.23 24.10
CA GLU A 623 -22.28 -2.99 24.85
C GLU A 623 -23.26 -2.04 25.55
N ARG A 624 -24.54 -2.32 25.43
CA ARG A 624 -25.58 -1.44 25.99
C ARG A 624 -25.64 -1.53 27.52
N PRO A 625 -25.42 -0.43 28.25
CA PRO A 625 -25.64 -0.39 29.69
C PRO A 625 -27.08 -0.75 30.08
N ARG A 626 -27.28 -1.28 31.28
CA ARG A 626 -28.63 -1.65 31.77
C ARG A 626 -29.56 -0.44 31.93
N VAL A 627 -29.02 0.72 32.26
CA VAL A 627 -29.74 1.97 32.47
C VAL A 627 -29.03 3.06 31.69
N LEU A 628 -29.80 3.83 30.92
CA LEU A 628 -29.33 5.03 30.23
C LEU A 628 -30.29 6.16 30.51
N ASN A 629 -29.80 7.39 30.58
CA ASN A 629 -30.60 8.58 30.65
C ASN A 629 -30.92 9.08 29.24
N GLY A 630 -32.05 9.74 29.05
CA GLY A 630 -32.40 10.28 27.74
C GLY A 630 -33.60 11.22 27.78
N THR A 631 -33.81 11.88 26.64
CA THR A 631 -34.91 12.79 26.40
C THR A 631 -35.81 12.28 25.28
N THR A 632 -37.10 12.66 25.35
CA THR A 632 -38.04 12.31 24.27
C THR A 632 -38.52 13.59 23.60
N HIS A 633 -38.30 13.66 22.28
CA HIS A 633 -38.69 14.78 21.44
C HIS A 633 -39.98 14.44 20.71
N LEU A 634 -40.95 15.36 20.67
CA LEU A 634 -42.14 15.27 19.84
C LEU A 634 -41.87 16.00 18.53
N VAL A 635 -42.04 15.30 17.38
CA VAL A 635 -41.92 15.89 16.05
C VAL A 635 -43.25 15.61 15.29
N ARG A 636 -43.85 16.61 14.73
CA ARG A 636 -45.09 16.47 13.93
C ARG A 636 -44.71 16.13 12.51
N THR A 637 -45.18 14.98 12.02
CA THR A 637 -44.99 14.50 10.64
C THR A 637 -46.29 14.43 9.88
N GLY A 638 -46.24 14.25 8.56
CA GLY A 638 -47.45 14.03 7.73
C GLY A 638 -48.23 12.76 8.09
N HIS A 639 -47.56 11.81 8.78
CA HIS A 639 -48.15 10.55 9.26
C HIS A 639 -48.65 10.65 10.72
N GLY A 640 -48.55 11.82 11.35
CA GLY A 640 -49.00 12.09 12.72
C GLY A 640 -47.88 12.51 13.68
N ASN A 641 -48.16 12.52 14.97
CA ASN A 641 -47.17 12.85 16.00
C ASN A 641 -46.20 11.70 16.16
N MET A 642 -44.90 12.00 15.99
CA MET A 642 -43.81 11.08 16.18
C MET A 642 -43.06 11.44 17.47
N TYR A 643 -42.75 10.44 18.29
CA TYR A 643 -41.94 10.57 19.47
C TYR A 643 -40.59 9.93 19.26
N VAL A 644 -39.52 10.71 19.40
CA VAL A 644 -38.13 10.22 19.24
C VAL A 644 -37.45 10.32 20.60
N THR A 645 -37.12 9.17 21.18
CA THR A 645 -36.37 9.10 22.45
C THR A 645 -34.90 8.91 22.11
N ILE A 646 -34.04 9.82 22.61
CA ILE A 646 -32.58 9.79 22.43
C ILE A 646 -32.00 9.54 23.81
N ASN A 647 -31.36 8.40 24.00
CA ASN A 647 -30.63 8.07 25.21
C ASN A 647 -29.12 8.37 24.99
N CYS A 648 -28.47 8.85 26.06
CA CYS A 648 -27.07 9.24 26.04
C CYS A 648 -26.19 8.34 26.93
N ASP A 649 -24.89 8.34 26.66
CA ASP A 649 -23.85 7.74 27.52
C ASP A 649 -23.58 8.60 28.79
N GLU A 650 -22.58 8.22 29.57
CA GLU A 650 -22.19 8.90 30.79
C GLU A 650 -21.61 10.29 30.52
N ASP A 651 -21.12 10.55 29.33
CA ASP A 651 -20.54 11.80 28.87
C ASP A 651 -21.58 12.72 28.19
N GLY A 652 -22.84 12.28 28.07
CA GLY A 652 -23.94 13.04 27.47
C GLY A 652 -24.03 12.90 25.94
N ASN A 653 -23.22 12.05 25.29
CA ASN A 653 -23.31 11.86 23.86
C ASN A 653 -24.48 10.93 23.49
N PRO A 654 -25.18 11.17 22.36
CA PRO A 654 -26.21 10.26 21.87
C PRO A 654 -25.69 8.82 21.70
N PHE A 655 -26.40 7.86 22.32
CA PHE A 655 -25.98 6.45 22.34
C PHE A 655 -26.98 5.52 21.65
N GLU A 656 -28.27 5.77 21.82
CA GLU A 656 -29.34 5.02 21.14
C GLU A 656 -30.58 5.88 20.91
N VAL A 657 -31.34 5.54 19.85
CA VAL A 657 -32.55 6.24 19.45
C VAL A 657 -33.71 5.25 19.35
N PHE A 658 -34.85 5.63 19.90
CA PHE A 658 -36.13 4.93 19.74
C PHE A 658 -37.18 5.83 19.14
N GLY A 659 -37.92 5.35 18.16
CA GLY A 659 -39.01 6.09 17.54
C GLY A 659 -40.37 5.40 17.74
N ALA A 660 -41.39 6.19 17.98
CA ALA A 660 -42.78 5.72 18.05
C ALA A 660 -43.67 6.62 17.19
N LEU A 661 -44.39 6.03 16.22
CA LEU A 661 -45.30 6.71 15.31
C LEU A 661 -46.56 5.87 15.09
N GLY A 662 -47.74 6.47 15.30
CA GLY A 662 -49.02 5.83 15.00
C GLY A 662 -49.31 4.55 15.79
N LYS A 663 -50.10 3.64 15.19
CA LYS A 663 -50.41 2.33 15.80
C LYS A 663 -49.33 1.31 15.49
N ALA A 664 -48.94 0.53 16.50
CA ALA A 664 -47.97 -0.58 16.33
C ALA A 664 -48.41 -1.52 15.18
N GLY A 665 -47.44 -1.89 14.30
CA GLY A 665 -47.64 -2.82 13.18
C GLY A 665 -48.00 -2.19 11.84
N GLY A 666 -48.02 -0.85 11.73
CA GLY A 666 -48.12 -0.15 10.45
C GLY A 666 -46.80 -0.07 9.69
N SER A 667 -46.84 0.17 8.39
CA SER A 667 -45.66 0.33 7.50
C SER A 667 -44.71 1.38 8.06
N ASP A 668 -45.24 2.56 8.44
CA ASP A 668 -44.45 3.70 8.92
C ASP A 668 -43.80 3.43 10.26
N SER A 669 -44.48 2.70 11.16
CA SER A 669 -43.94 2.27 12.44
C SER A 669 -42.80 1.25 12.25
N ALA A 670 -42.93 0.35 11.28
CA ALA A 670 -41.86 -0.63 10.97
C ALA A 670 -40.62 0.02 10.34
N GLN A 671 -40.81 1.00 9.45
CA GLN A 671 -39.70 1.78 8.88
C GLN A 671 -38.99 2.61 9.94
N LEU A 672 -39.74 3.30 10.83
CA LEU A 672 -39.17 4.06 11.92
C LEU A 672 -38.39 3.18 12.90
N GLU A 673 -38.87 1.98 13.20
CA GLU A 673 -38.15 1.02 14.03
C GLU A 673 -36.84 0.59 13.38
N ALA A 674 -36.83 0.32 12.05
CA ALA A 674 -35.63 -0.05 11.30
C ALA A 674 -34.59 1.10 11.31
N ILE A 675 -35.03 2.34 11.03
CA ILE A 675 -34.18 3.54 11.09
C ILE A 675 -33.59 3.73 12.49
N SER A 676 -34.42 3.69 13.54
CA SER A 676 -34.00 3.86 14.92
C SER A 676 -32.96 2.81 15.34
N ARG A 677 -33.12 1.55 14.93
CA ARG A 677 -32.15 0.48 15.19
C ARG A 677 -30.83 0.72 14.46
N LEU A 678 -30.85 1.15 13.19
CA LEU A 678 -29.63 1.47 12.43
C LEU A 678 -28.90 2.70 12.99
N VAL A 679 -29.64 3.75 13.36
CA VAL A 679 -29.07 4.94 14.02
C VAL A 679 -28.44 4.54 15.36
N SER A 680 -29.13 3.75 16.17
CA SER A 680 -28.57 3.26 17.44
C SER A 680 -27.32 2.41 17.25
N LEU A 681 -27.29 1.56 16.22
CA LEU A 681 -26.12 0.78 15.88
C LEU A 681 -24.96 1.68 15.45
N ALA A 682 -25.22 2.69 14.62
CA ALA A 682 -24.24 3.66 14.16
C ALA A 682 -23.64 4.47 15.31
N LEU A 683 -24.47 5.02 16.19
CA LEU A 683 -24.05 5.77 17.39
C LEU A 683 -23.18 4.90 18.30
N ARG A 684 -23.62 3.68 18.62
CA ARG A 684 -22.88 2.72 19.44
C ARG A 684 -21.57 2.25 18.79
N SER A 685 -21.48 2.34 17.47
CA SER A 685 -20.26 2.03 16.71
C SER A 685 -19.33 3.25 16.56
N GLY A 686 -19.61 4.37 17.26
CA GLY A 686 -18.76 5.55 17.28
C GLY A 686 -18.92 6.49 16.08
N ILE A 687 -20.02 6.38 15.31
CA ILE A 687 -20.37 7.36 14.29
C ILE A 687 -20.97 8.59 14.97
N GLY A 688 -20.46 9.78 14.68
CA GLY A 688 -20.95 11.04 15.25
C GLY A 688 -22.41 11.35 14.88
N ALA A 689 -23.17 11.93 15.80
CA ALA A 689 -24.56 12.29 15.57
C ALA A 689 -24.72 13.27 14.40
N ASP A 690 -23.81 14.22 14.22
CA ASP A 690 -23.82 15.19 13.12
C ASP A 690 -23.74 14.47 11.75
N GLU A 691 -22.90 13.43 11.63
CA GLU A 691 -22.75 12.64 10.41
C GLU A 691 -24.05 11.87 10.08
N ILE A 692 -24.71 11.33 11.11
CA ILE A 692 -26.00 10.64 10.96
C ILE A 692 -27.09 11.62 10.55
N VAL A 693 -27.13 12.82 11.13
CA VAL A 693 -28.06 13.89 10.78
C VAL A 693 -27.94 14.25 9.29
N GLU A 694 -26.72 14.44 8.79
CA GLU A 694 -26.49 14.75 7.37
C GLU A 694 -26.99 13.64 6.40
N GLN A 695 -26.99 12.37 6.83
CA GLN A 695 -27.49 11.27 6.01
C GLN A 695 -29.03 11.18 6.00
N LEU A 696 -29.69 11.61 7.06
CA LEU A 696 -31.15 11.49 7.19
C LEU A 696 -31.91 12.77 6.80
N LYS A 697 -31.25 13.92 6.91
CA LYS A 697 -31.80 15.23 6.63
C LYS A 697 -32.21 15.38 5.16
N GLY A 698 -33.40 15.90 4.94
CA GLY A 698 -33.90 16.24 3.61
C GLY A 698 -34.50 15.06 2.82
N ILE A 699 -34.45 13.84 3.35
CA ILE A 699 -35.19 12.71 2.78
C ILE A 699 -36.67 13.05 2.80
N SER A 700 -37.34 12.99 1.66
CA SER A 700 -38.75 13.38 1.52
C SER A 700 -39.64 12.20 1.10
N ASP A 701 -40.87 12.19 1.63
CA ASP A 701 -41.97 11.34 1.20
C ASP A 701 -43.09 12.16 0.59
N ASP A 702 -44.24 11.59 0.39
CA ASP A 702 -45.43 12.22 -0.25
C ASP A 702 -46.29 13.01 0.75
N SER A 703 -45.94 13.04 2.04
CA SER A 703 -46.78 13.62 3.11
C SER A 703 -45.96 14.54 4.05
N PRO A 704 -45.36 15.66 3.55
CA PRO A 704 -44.62 16.59 4.41
C PRO A 704 -45.54 17.34 5.36
N ALA A 705 -45.05 17.75 6.53
CA ALA A 705 -45.78 18.54 7.54
C ALA A 705 -44.94 19.70 8.08
N TRP A 706 -45.57 20.71 8.66
CA TRP A 706 -44.89 21.77 9.35
C TRP A 706 -44.88 21.51 10.87
N ASP A 707 -43.71 21.62 11.49
CA ASP A 707 -43.53 21.54 12.93
C ASP A 707 -42.64 22.68 13.42
N GLU A 708 -43.10 23.45 14.39
CA GLU A 708 -42.39 24.59 15.02
C GLU A 708 -41.69 25.56 14.04
N GLY A 709 -42.25 25.71 12.82
CA GLY A 709 -41.71 26.63 11.79
C GLY A 709 -40.73 26.00 10.83
N GLU A 710 -40.43 24.69 10.95
CA GLU A 710 -39.61 23.92 10.06
C GLU A 710 -40.43 22.89 9.25
N LEU A 711 -40.07 22.65 7.99
CA LEU A 711 -40.72 21.66 7.14
C LEU A 711 -40.14 20.28 7.38
N VAL A 712 -40.89 19.39 7.99
CA VAL A 712 -40.57 17.98 8.17
C VAL A 712 -40.99 17.22 6.92
N LYS A 713 -40.04 16.69 6.16
CA LYS A 713 -40.25 16.12 4.84
C LYS A 713 -40.67 14.66 4.86
N SER A 714 -40.26 13.92 5.91
CA SER A 714 -40.56 12.49 6.05
C SER A 714 -40.23 12.00 7.47
N THR A 715 -40.46 10.71 7.76
CA THR A 715 -40.10 10.04 8.99
C THR A 715 -38.57 10.04 9.25
N PRO A 716 -37.67 9.71 8.25
CA PRO A 716 -36.22 9.85 8.41
C PRO A 716 -35.78 11.29 8.74
N ASP A 717 -36.33 12.28 8.05
CA ASP A 717 -36.05 13.71 8.25
C ASP A 717 -36.43 14.16 9.66
N ALA A 718 -37.54 13.64 10.18
CA ALA A 718 -37.97 13.91 11.56
C ALA A 718 -37.01 13.33 12.62
N VAL A 719 -36.40 12.17 12.38
CA VAL A 719 -35.34 11.61 13.25
C VAL A 719 -34.10 12.51 13.21
N ALA A 720 -33.72 13.00 12.03
CA ALA A 720 -32.59 13.92 11.88
C ALA A 720 -32.83 15.24 12.65
N ILE A 721 -34.03 15.80 12.55
CA ILE A 721 -34.41 17.03 13.28
C ILE A 721 -34.34 16.82 14.80
N ALA A 722 -34.88 15.71 15.31
CA ALA A 722 -34.83 15.40 16.74
C ALA A 722 -33.39 15.24 17.23
N LEU A 723 -32.54 14.51 16.47
CA LEU A 723 -31.15 14.26 16.84
C LEU A 723 -30.31 15.55 16.80
N ARG A 724 -30.49 16.39 15.77
CA ARG A 724 -29.88 17.71 15.66
C ARG A 724 -30.25 18.60 16.85
N ASN A 725 -31.56 18.72 17.17
CA ASN A 725 -32.04 19.55 18.25
C ASN A 725 -31.49 19.10 19.62
N TYR A 726 -31.25 17.79 19.81
CA TYR A 726 -30.58 17.28 21.00
C TYR A 726 -29.13 17.75 21.08
N VAL A 727 -28.36 17.60 19.98
CA VAL A 727 -26.93 17.96 19.89
C VAL A 727 -26.76 19.48 20.06
N ASP A 728 -27.59 20.28 19.39
CA ASP A 728 -27.54 21.76 19.48
C ASP A 728 -27.94 22.25 20.89
N GLY A 729 -28.94 21.64 21.51
CA GLY A 729 -29.33 21.96 22.89
C GLY A 729 -28.24 21.64 23.93
N ALA A 730 -27.55 20.54 23.78
CA ALA A 730 -26.40 20.19 24.62
C ALA A 730 -25.23 21.17 24.45
N ARG A 731 -24.98 21.66 23.23
CA ARG A 731 -23.97 22.71 22.96
C ARG A 731 -24.35 24.07 23.52
N GLU A 732 -25.63 24.41 23.57
CA GLU A 732 -26.13 25.65 24.18
C GLU A 732 -26.00 25.58 25.71
N GLU A 733 -26.30 24.46 26.37
CA GLU A 733 -26.12 24.24 27.79
C GLU A 733 -24.63 24.29 28.21
N GLU A 734 -23.71 23.77 27.41
CA GLU A 734 -22.26 23.92 27.62
C GLU A 734 -21.83 25.39 27.51
N ASN A 735 -22.30 26.11 26.48
CA ASN A 735 -22.04 27.55 26.34
C ASN A 735 -22.67 28.39 27.44
N GLU A 736 -23.87 28.06 27.93
CA GLU A 736 -24.50 28.72 29.08
C GLU A 736 -23.74 28.40 30.37
N SER A 737 -23.28 27.17 30.59
CA SER A 737 -22.46 26.83 31.77
C SER A 737 -21.12 27.57 31.74
N TRP A 738 -20.53 27.79 30.57
CA TRP A 738 -19.33 28.63 30.40
C TRP A 738 -19.63 30.11 30.66
N SER A 739 -20.80 30.61 30.26
CA SER A 739 -21.25 31.98 30.56
C SER A 739 -21.57 32.18 32.03
N LEU A 740 -22.15 31.17 32.69
CA LEU A 740 -22.40 31.20 34.15
C LEU A 740 -21.11 31.14 34.96
N ALA A 741 -20.09 30.37 34.53
CA ALA A 741 -18.78 30.34 35.16
C ALA A 741 -18.06 31.69 35.07
N ASN A 742 -18.24 32.42 33.97
CA ASN A 742 -17.76 33.81 33.82
C ASN A 742 -18.57 34.85 34.65
N ILE A 743 -19.86 34.60 34.91
CA ILE A 743 -20.71 35.45 35.73
C ILE A 743 -20.45 35.21 37.23
N ILE A 744 -20.03 34.02 37.66
CA ILE A 744 -19.74 33.70 39.07
C ILE A 744 -18.28 34.06 39.45
N GLY A 745 -17.48 34.64 38.59
CA GLY A 745 -16.22 35.28 38.95
C GLY A 745 -15.03 34.33 39.20
N LEU A 746 -14.97 33.19 38.54
CA LEU A 746 -13.82 32.27 38.60
C LEU A 746 -12.72 32.60 37.57
N GLY A 747 -12.85 33.71 36.82
CA GLY A 747 -11.87 34.24 35.88
C GLY A 747 -11.49 35.68 36.20
N GLY A 748 -10.96 35.95 37.40
CA GLY A 748 -10.50 37.30 37.77
C GLY A 748 -9.26 37.73 36.99
N LYS A 749 -9.15 39.04 36.66
CA LYS A 749 -7.96 39.62 36.02
C LYS A 749 -6.74 39.38 36.93
N PRO A 750 -5.56 39.12 36.39
CA PRO A 750 -4.35 39.02 37.22
C PRO A 750 -4.02 40.35 37.90
N CYS A 751 -3.59 40.27 39.16
CA CYS A 751 -3.19 41.46 39.92
C CYS A 751 -1.90 42.03 39.33
N PRO A 752 -1.81 43.36 39.13
CA PRO A 752 -0.61 44.03 38.61
C PRO A 752 0.57 44.04 39.57
N GLU A 753 0.36 43.74 40.87
CA GLU A 753 1.40 43.80 41.92
C GLU A 753 1.78 42.42 42.50
N CYS A 754 1.03 41.34 42.17
CA CYS A 754 1.39 39.99 42.61
C CYS A 754 0.70 38.95 41.71
N ASP A 755 1.05 37.66 41.89
CA ASP A 755 0.46 36.56 41.11
C ASP A 755 -0.98 36.18 41.52
N GLY A 756 -1.66 37.02 42.34
CA GLY A 756 -3.03 36.84 42.79
C GLY A 756 -4.05 37.31 41.74
N THR A 757 -5.31 36.91 41.92
CA THR A 757 -6.43 37.29 41.06
C THR A 757 -7.21 38.47 41.66
N LEU A 758 -7.60 39.43 40.83
CA LEU A 758 -8.47 40.54 41.24
C LEU A 758 -9.93 40.07 41.29
N ILE A 759 -10.64 40.40 42.36
CA ILE A 759 -12.08 40.24 42.46
C ILE A 759 -12.75 41.62 42.52
N MET A 760 -13.91 41.75 41.90
CA MET A 760 -14.67 43.01 41.94
C MET A 760 -15.54 43.01 43.18
N GLU A 761 -15.29 43.93 44.09
CA GLU A 761 -16.06 44.14 45.33
C GLU A 761 -16.41 45.62 45.47
N GLU A 762 -17.68 45.94 45.61
CA GLU A 762 -18.21 47.30 45.77
C GLU A 762 -17.77 48.31 44.69
N GLY A 763 -17.57 47.83 43.44
CA GLY A 763 -17.16 48.66 42.30
C GLY A 763 -15.64 48.85 42.13
N CYS A 764 -14.82 48.14 42.95
CA CYS A 764 -13.36 48.22 42.91
C CYS A 764 -12.76 46.84 42.62
N ASP A 765 -11.72 46.79 41.74
CA ASP A 765 -10.91 45.60 41.53
C ASP A 765 -9.96 45.42 42.74
N LYS A 766 -10.17 44.43 43.62
CA LYS A 766 -9.36 44.15 44.81
C LYS A 766 -8.59 42.82 44.67
N CYS A 767 -7.34 42.80 45.09
CA CYS A 767 -6.55 41.57 45.24
C CYS A 767 -6.55 41.14 46.71
N MET A 768 -7.09 39.96 46.98
CA MET A 768 -7.12 39.40 48.32
C MET A 768 -5.77 38.89 48.80
N SER A 769 -4.79 38.68 47.88
CA SER A 769 -3.47 38.17 48.23
C SER A 769 -2.48 39.24 48.65
N CYS A 770 -2.54 40.46 48.08
CA CYS A 770 -1.60 41.53 48.37
C CYS A 770 -2.27 42.83 48.83
N GLY A 771 -3.61 42.90 48.82
CA GLY A 771 -4.37 44.10 49.24
C GLY A 771 -4.44 45.20 48.17
N TYR A 772 -3.98 44.94 46.93
CA TYR A 772 -4.14 45.90 45.84
C TYR A 772 -5.63 46.21 45.61
N SER A 773 -5.96 47.47 45.44
CA SER A 773 -7.32 47.92 45.15
C SER A 773 -7.31 49.11 44.20
N LYS A 774 -8.09 48.99 43.09
CA LYS A 774 -8.29 50.02 42.09
C LYS A 774 -9.78 50.20 41.87
N CYS A 775 -10.30 51.38 42.16
CA CYS A 775 -11.66 51.77 41.85
C CYS A 775 -11.64 52.77 40.70
N ASP A 776 -12.55 52.64 39.73
CA ASP A 776 -12.74 53.63 38.67
C ASP A 776 -13.65 54.73 39.11
#